data_bf349eff4f46eb1c93399850e76f9236
#
_entry.id   bf349eff4f46eb1c93399850e76f9236
#
_cell.length_a   1.000
_cell.length_b   1.000
_cell.length_c   1.000
_cell.angle_alpha   90.00
_cell.angle_beta   90.00
_cell.angle_gamma   90.00
#
_symmetry.space_group_name_H-M   'P 1'
#
loop_
_entity.id
_entity.type
_entity.pdbx_description
1 polymer ?
#
loop_
_entity_poly.entity_id
_entity_poly.type
_entity_poly.pdbx_seq_one_letter_code
_entity_poly.pdbx_strand_id
1 'polypeptide(L)'
;MSTIKSELIGLMVKVPPSIQAQLGDAISVIADSDFWQRWDTLVDDLVSRLTPDNAAVNNGVLQVAHSIFKRWEPLYRSDELYTEINHVLEKFATPFLQLWQNTDQVIEQSQSNPEVLKAHYSTLDLILRLMYDLSTHDMPPQFEENLSAIAGLLHKYLTYDNAALRTNDEDEAGPLEHVRAGVFRVLVLYTKKYEEEFRPHMEQFIGTSWTLLTGLGPEAKYDVVVSRAMEFLTTVVSIRQYAEQFNNADVLGQVTEKVVIPNLSLRESDIETFEDEPIEFIRRDLEGSDEDTRRRAATNFLRKLMEQFEKLVTDVVMRYIDHFLGEYAKDKKGNWKSKDTAVHLYTSIAAKGLATQAKGVLSVNPNIDVIDFFTKHIAEDLTDANAESLLKVDAIKYLYLFRSILNAQQWQAAFPLLVQHLNSSNYVVYTYAAIAVDRALYLTDDQRQPVIPRDTITPLSKDLLQHLFKLITADAKPEKVQENEFLMKCVMRVLIVIRDGVVPILQLVLTNLVNITKVIRHNPSNPGFCYYHFESVGAAIRFAGPTQADAIESSFFEVFVAILQGDVDEFKPYVFQLFAAMLASNPSPTVSTQMQQLVQPALTPSYWDSKGNVPALNRFLCAIIPKAAEQIAAANQTEAILVIFQKLVSSKAYETYAMDLIETVVHNFPVTALENYWTPMLQLMFTRLSNSKTENFTLRFIRFYHLVSALVNKGLGADFFIATADRVQENVFTPIYTQIILPDTQKLSRPFDRKTAVISLTRTLADSQAFVDRYSKRGWTITCQALLQLLINPPLPPAADDTIEDRDVDELGFGAAFTQLNTCKRPAQDPWPEVQDVKRWVGITLNEADAKHSGRIARFVGEKLGEQERAALQAVMAG
;
A
#
# COMPACT_ATOMS: atom_id res chain seq x y z
N MET A 1 -23.93 5.49 25.28
CA MET A 1 -23.54 6.12 24.00
C MET A 1 -24.27 7.45 23.73
N SER A 2 -25.60 7.57 23.82
CA SER A 2 -26.30 8.86 23.55
C SER A 2 -25.81 10.02 24.44
N THR A 3 -25.63 9.78 25.75
CA THR A 3 -25.10 10.77 26.69
C THR A 3 -23.68 11.24 26.30
N ILE A 4 -22.81 10.30 25.90
CA ILE A 4 -21.44 10.63 25.47
C ILE A 4 -21.47 11.52 24.22
N LYS A 5 -22.32 11.19 23.23
CA LYS A 5 -22.46 11.95 21.98
C LYS A 5 -22.90 13.40 22.22
N SER A 6 -23.89 13.64 23.09
CA SER A 6 -24.36 15.00 23.39
C SER A 6 -23.35 15.81 24.21
N GLU A 7 -22.64 15.18 25.13
CA GLU A 7 -21.60 15.83 25.94
C GLU A 7 -20.36 16.18 25.13
N LEU A 8 -19.95 15.34 24.15
CA LEU A 8 -18.79 15.61 23.29
C LEU A 8 -18.94 16.93 22.51
N ILE A 9 -20.12 17.17 21.89
CA ILE A 9 -20.38 18.42 21.16
C ILE A 9 -20.38 19.60 22.11
N GLY A 10 -20.97 19.43 23.30
CA GLY A 10 -20.97 20.46 24.35
C GLY A 10 -19.59 20.80 24.87
N LEU A 11 -18.67 19.84 24.90
CA LEU A 11 -17.28 20.01 25.31
C LEU A 11 -16.48 20.76 24.23
N MET A 12 -16.67 20.40 22.95
CA MET A 12 -15.96 20.99 21.80
C MET A 12 -16.02 22.53 21.78
N VAL A 13 -17.18 23.09 22.09
CA VAL A 13 -17.35 24.56 22.08
C VAL A 13 -16.74 25.27 23.31
N LYS A 14 -16.23 24.51 24.28
CA LYS A 14 -15.69 25.06 25.56
C LYS A 14 -14.18 24.89 25.71
N VAL A 15 -13.53 24.12 24.86
CA VAL A 15 -12.11 23.78 24.98
C VAL A 15 -11.25 24.63 24.01
N PRO A 16 -9.93 24.77 24.28
CA PRO A 16 -9.00 25.45 23.36
C PRO A 16 -8.89 24.74 21.99
N PRO A 17 -8.47 25.47 20.94
CA PRO A 17 -8.38 24.94 19.56
C PRO A 17 -7.58 23.66 19.41
N SER A 18 -6.49 23.48 20.13
CA SER A 18 -5.66 22.26 20.10
C SER A 18 -6.41 21.03 20.62
N ILE A 19 -7.29 21.19 21.59
CA ILE A 19 -8.14 20.12 22.14
C ILE A 19 -9.36 19.92 21.24
N GLN A 20 -9.87 20.99 20.61
CA GLN A 20 -10.96 20.89 19.62
C GLN A 20 -10.59 19.97 18.46
N ALA A 21 -9.36 20.08 17.95
CA ALA A 21 -8.88 19.20 16.86
C ALA A 21 -8.92 17.71 17.25
N GLN A 22 -8.40 17.37 18.44
CA GLN A 22 -8.38 15.98 18.94
C GLN A 22 -9.79 15.43 19.21
N LEU A 23 -10.68 16.25 19.77
CA LEU A 23 -12.07 15.88 19.98
C LEU A 23 -12.82 15.73 18.64
N GLY A 24 -12.50 16.59 17.66
CA GLY A 24 -13.01 16.48 16.29
C GLY A 24 -12.67 15.13 15.66
N ASP A 25 -11.44 14.68 15.79
CA ASP A 25 -11.03 13.37 15.29
C ASP A 25 -11.76 12.21 16.02
N ALA A 26 -11.92 12.30 17.33
CA ALA A 26 -12.70 11.32 18.07
C ALA A 26 -14.18 11.28 17.62
N ILE A 27 -14.80 12.45 17.36
CA ILE A 27 -16.16 12.56 16.83
C ILE A 27 -16.25 11.99 15.42
N SER A 28 -15.24 12.23 14.57
CA SER A 28 -15.15 11.65 13.23
C SER A 28 -15.17 10.11 13.27
N VAL A 29 -14.37 9.50 14.14
CA VAL A 29 -14.34 8.02 14.33
C VAL A 29 -15.71 7.49 14.77
N ILE A 30 -16.41 8.18 15.67
CA ILE A 30 -17.76 7.79 16.09
C ILE A 30 -18.75 7.98 14.92
N ALA A 31 -18.64 9.08 14.19
CA ALA A 31 -19.50 9.37 13.06
C ALA A 31 -19.33 8.36 11.91
N ASP A 32 -18.14 7.82 11.68
CA ASP A 32 -17.90 6.78 10.65
C ASP A 32 -18.82 5.56 10.82
N SER A 33 -19.19 5.22 12.06
CA SER A 33 -20.07 4.09 12.34
C SER A 33 -21.52 4.46 12.60
N ASP A 34 -21.78 5.67 13.09
CA ASP A 34 -23.05 6.06 13.67
C ASP A 34 -23.77 7.22 12.97
N PHE A 35 -23.05 8.05 12.20
CA PHE A 35 -23.67 9.11 11.45
C PHE A 35 -24.34 8.49 10.21
N TRP A 36 -25.47 8.88 9.87
CA TRP A 36 -26.52 9.75 10.32
C TRP A 36 -27.66 8.93 10.95
N GLN A 37 -27.65 7.64 10.70
CA GLN A 37 -28.73 6.71 11.07
C GLN A 37 -28.87 6.49 12.58
N ARG A 38 -27.74 6.49 13.31
CA ARG A 38 -27.71 6.30 14.78
C ARG A 38 -27.36 7.58 15.54
N TRP A 39 -27.19 8.68 14.81
CA TRP A 39 -26.94 10.01 15.34
C TRP A 39 -27.59 11.07 14.44
N ASP A 40 -28.89 10.95 14.28
CA ASP A 40 -29.73 11.76 13.39
C ASP A 40 -29.88 13.21 13.85
N THR A 41 -29.69 13.51 15.14
CA THR A 41 -29.77 14.87 15.71
C THR A 41 -28.48 15.67 15.57
N LEU A 42 -27.38 15.06 15.13
CA LEU A 42 -26.06 15.71 15.13
C LEU A 42 -26.03 17.02 14.34
N VAL A 43 -26.61 17.05 13.14
CA VAL A 43 -26.62 18.25 12.30
C VAL A 43 -27.48 19.36 12.91
N ASP A 44 -28.64 19.01 13.47
CA ASP A 44 -29.50 19.95 14.15
C ASP A 44 -28.83 20.53 15.41
N ASP A 45 -28.13 19.70 16.17
CA ASP A 45 -27.34 20.10 17.34
C ASP A 45 -26.21 21.07 16.95
N LEU A 46 -25.52 20.83 15.86
CA LEU A 46 -24.46 21.71 15.34
C LEU A 46 -25.06 23.06 14.91
N VAL A 47 -26.12 23.06 14.09
CA VAL A 47 -26.77 24.27 13.59
C VAL A 47 -27.33 25.12 14.73
N SER A 48 -27.97 24.51 15.71
CA SER A 48 -28.57 25.21 16.86
C SER A 48 -27.54 25.96 17.73
N ARG A 49 -26.24 25.62 17.63
CA ARG A 49 -25.16 26.25 18.39
C ARG A 49 -24.45 27.37 17.62
N LEU A 50 -24.73 27.52 16.33
CA LEU A 50 -24.15 28.63 15.54
C LEU A 50 -24.66 29.96 16.07
N THR A 51 -23.75 30.93 16.17
CA THR A 51 -24.03 32.27 16.68
C THR A 51 -23.66 33.32 15.64
N PRO A 52 -24.28 34.50 15.65
CA PRO A 52 -23.96 35.55 14.69
C PRO A 52 -22.53 36.11 14.81
N ASP A 53 -21.93 36.11 16.00
CA ASP A 53 -20.73 36.89 16.31
C ASP A 53 -19.74 36.21 17.27
N ASN A 54 -20.03 35.03 17.80
CA ASN A 54 -19.11 34.32 18.71
C ASN A 54 -18.19 33.35 17.95
N ALA A 55 -17.03 33.86 17.55
CA ALA A 55 -16.07 33.06 16.80
C ALA A 55 -15.62 31.78 17.53
N ALA A 56 -15.43 31.80 18.84
CA ALA A 56 -14.96 30.63 19.60
C ALA A 56 -15.95 29.46 19.54
N VAL A 57 -17.24 29.75 19.70
CA VAL A 57 -18.32 28.74 19.59
C VAL A 57 -18.43 28.24 18.14
N ASN A 58 -18.45 29.19 17.18
CA ASN A 58 -18.55 28.85 15.75
C ASN A 58 -17.37 27.97 15.30
N ASN A 59 -16.14 28.29 15.71
CA ASN A 59 -14.96 27.49 15.38
C ASN A 59 -15.07 26.05 15.90
N GLY A 60 -15.55 25.86 17.13
CA GLY A 60 -15.80 24.52 17.67
C GLY A 60 -16.82 23.73 16.84
N VAL A 61 -17.94 24.36 16.47
CA VAL A 61 -19.00 23.75 15.64
C VAL A 61 -18.47 23.41 14.25
N LEU A 62 -17.79 24.35 13.58
CA LEU A 62 -17.27 24.17 12.23
C LEU A 62 -16.16 23.12 12.18
N GLN A 63 -15.33 23.03 13.23
CA GLN A 63 -14.30 22.01 13.34
C GLN A 63 -14.90 20.59 13.41
N VAL A 64 -15.99 20.41 14.17
CA VAL A 64 -16.74 19.14 14.18
C VAL A 64 -17.32 18.83 12.81
N ALA A 65 -17.98 19.80 12.21
CA ALA A 65 -18.60 19.63 10.88
C ALA A 65 -17.53 19.23 9.84
N HIS A 66 -16.39 19.92 9.81
CA HIS A 66 -15.27 19.58 8.93
C HIS A 66 -14.73 18.16 9.19
N SER A 67 -14.54 17.78 10.46
CA SER A 67 -14.05 16.44 10.81
C SER A 67 -14.97 15.33 10.28
N ILE A 68 -16.26 15.59 10.20
CA ILE A 68 -17.26 14.63 9.69
C ILE A 68 -17.34 14.68 8.15
N PHE A 69 -17.40 15.86 7.55
CA PHE A 69 -17.71 15.98 6.12
C PHE A 69 -16.48 15.74 5.22
N LYS A 70 -15.26 16.04 5.70
CA LYS A 70 -14.01 15.73 4.97
C LYS A 70 -13.88 14.26 4.55
N ARG A 71 -14.55 13.33 5.25
CA ARG A 71 -14.53 11.89 4.95
C ARG A 71 -15.26 11.53 3.65
N TRP A 72 -16.10 12.42 3.10
CA TRP A 72 -16.81 12.18 1.85
C TRP A 72 -15.88 12.20 0.64
N GLU A 73 -14.84 13.02 0.67
CA GLU A 73 -13.93 13.26 -0.46
C GLU A 73 -13.41 11.96 -1.12
N PRO A 74 -12.87 10.96 -0.37
CA PRO A 74 -12.35 9.73 -0.95
C PRO A 74 -13.42 8.69 -1.30
N LEU A 75 -14.70 8.92 -0.96
CA LEU A 75 -15.75 7.92 -1.13
C LEU A 75 -16.26 7.89 -2.58
N TYR A 76 -16.56 6.68 -3.06
CA TYR A 76 -17.20 6.51 -4.36
C TYR A 76 -18.66 7.00 -4.32
N ARG A 77 -19.14 7.56 -5.44
CA ARG A 77 -20.53 7.99 -5.63
C ARG A 77 -21.47 6.79 -5.46
N SER A 78 -22.38 6.87 -4.51
CA SER A 78 -23.39 5.85 -4.22
C SER A 78 -24.69 6.52 -3.75
N ASP A 79 -25.82 5.86 -3.92
CA ASP A 79 -27.11 6.36 -3.46
C ASP A 79 -27.11 6.59 -1.93
N GLU A 80 -26.40 5.76 -1.19
CA GLU A 80 -26.25 5.87 0.26
C GLU A 80 -25.50 7.15 0.64
N LEU A 81 -24.36 7.42 -0.03
CA LEU A 81 -23.58 8.64 0.19
C LEU A 81 -24.38 9.90 -0.17
N TYR A 82 -25.09 9.90 -1.29
CA TYR A 82 -25.91 11.04 -1.69
C TYR A 82 -27.09 11.28 -0.75
N THR A 83 -27.67 10.23 -0.19
CA THR A 83 -28.72 10.35 0.84
C THR A 83 -28.17 11.04 2.09
N GLU A 84 -26.96 10.67 2.51
CA GLU A 84 -26.28 11.28 3.65
C GLU A 84 -25.93 12.76 3.37
N ILE A 85 -25.34 13.07 2.21
CA ILE A 85 -24.99 14.44 1.81
C ILE A 85 -26.23 15.31 1.76
N ASN A 86 -27.31 14.86 1.12
CA ASN A 86 -28.54 15.61 1.00
C ASN A 86 -29.18 15.87 2.37
N HIS A 87 -29.15 14.90 3.28
CA HIS A 87 -29.62 15.09 4.66
C HIS A 87 -28.87 16.22 5.38
N VAL A 88 -27.56 16.31 5.18
CA VAL A 88 -26.75 17.39 5.73
C VAL A 88 -27.07 18.72 5.06
N LEU A 89 -27.08 18.79 3.74
CA LEU A 89 -27.30 20.02 2.98
C LEU A 89 -28.66 20.68 3.26
N GLU A 90 -29.69 19.87 3.39
CA GLU A 90 -31.06 20.34 3.71
C GLU A 90 -31.08 21.14 5.02
N LYS A 91 -30.27 20.76 6.00
CA LYS A 91 -30.23 21.38 7.33
C LYS A 91 -29.11 22.41 7.49
N PHE A 92 -27.96 22.18 6.88
CA PHE A 92 -26.74 22.91 7.16
C PHE A 92 -26.39 24.01 6.14
N ALA A 93 -26.75 23.85 4.85
CA ALA A 93 -26.27 24.75 3.80
C ALA A 93 -26.73 26.23 3.99
N THR A 94 -27.99 26.46 4.30
CA THR A 94 -28.49 27.83 4.51
C THR A 94 -27.95 28.49 5.78
N PRO A 95 -27.96 27.85 6.97
CA PRO A 95 -27.31 28.41 8.16
C PRO A 95 -25.82 28.67 7.95
N PHE A 96 -25.13 27.83 7.18
CA PHE A 96 -23.73 27.98 6.85
C PHE A 96 -23.45 29.24 6.02
N LEU A 97 -24.24 29.48 4.97
CA LEU A 97 -24.12 30.72 4.18
C LEU A 97 -24.42 31.96 4.99
N GLN A 98 -25.43 31.90 5.86
CA GLN A 98 -25.73 32.99 6.78
C GLN A 98 -24.59 33.29 7.75
N LEU A 99 -23.96 32.24 8.29
CA LEU A 99 -22.77 32.39 9.14
C LEU A 99 -21.63 33.06 8.39
N TRP A 100 -21.40 32.69 7.11
CA TRP A 100 -20.34 33.31 6.30
C TRP A 100 -20.62 34.82 6.13
N GLN A 101 -21.85 35.20 5.79
CA GLN A 101 -22.24 36.61 5.67
C GLN A 101 -22.04 37.37 7.00
N ASN A 102 -22.45 36.78 8.13
CA ASN A 102 -22.28 37.38 9.44
C ASN A 102 -20.77 37.54 9.77
N THR A 103 -19.96 36.51 9.49
CA THR A 103 -18.50 36.55 9.71
C THR A 103 -17.86 37.65 8.87
N ASP A 104 -18.27 37.82 7.63
CA ASP A 104 -17.78 38.89 6.74
C ASP A 104 -18.15 40.29 7.30
N GLN A 105 -19.36 40.48 7.79
CA GLN A 105 -19.78 41.73 8.40
C GLN A 105 -19.00 42.06 9.67
N VAL A 106 -18.74 41.07 10.53
CA VAL A 106 -17.94 41.31 11.76
C VAL A 106 -16.49 41.65 11.41
N ILE A 107 -15.92 40.98 10.39
CA ILE A 107 -14.56 41.32 9.90
C ILE A 107 -14.50 42.77 9.43
N GLU A 108 -15.50 43.23 8.66
CA GLU A 108 -15.55 44.63 8.20
C GLU A 108 -15.69 45.65 9.34
N GLN A 109 -16.48 45.33 10.34
CA GLN A 109 -16.71 46.20 11.51
C GLN A 109 -15.54 46.19 12.51
N SER A 110 -14.70 45.16 12.50
CA SER A 110 -13.66 44.93 13.50
C SER A 110 -12.24 45.18 12.99
N GLN A 111 -12.04 45.88 11.88
CA GLN A 111 -10.73 46.12 11.25
C GLN A 111 -9.67 46.70 12.17
N SER A 112 -10.06 47.45 13.18
CA SER A 112 -9.17 48.06 14.18
C SER A 112 -9.06 47.24 15.49
N ASN A 113 -9.74 46.07 15.59
CA ASN A 113 -9.65 45.18 16.76
C ASN A 113 -8.92 43.89 16.41
N PRO A 114 -7.61 43.76 16.69
CA PRO A 114 -6.82 42.62 16.26
C PRO A 114 -7.31 41.27 16.78
N GLU A 115 -7.81 41.20 18.01
CA GLU A 115 -8.23 39.89 18.60
C GLU A 115 -9.50 39.37 17.96
N VAL A 116 -10.50 40.25 17.79
CA VAL A 116 -11.75 39.92 17.13
C VAL A 116 -11.50 39.56 15.66
N LEU A 117 -10.65 40.34 14.99
CA LEU A 117 -10.30 40.13 13.60
C LEU A 117 -9.64 38.74 13.38
N LYS A 118 -8.63 38.40 14.19
CA LYS A 118 -7.96 37.08 14.12
C LYS A 118 -8.91 35.92 14.41
N ALA A 119 -9.77 36.06 15.42
CA ALA A 119 -10.75 35.03 15.75
C ALA A 119 -11.70 34.75 14.60
N HIS A 120 -12.23 35.79 13.93
CA HIS A 120 -13.14 35.64 12.79
C HIS A 120 -12.40 35.19 11.52
N TYR A 121 -11.12 35.49 11.36
CA TYR A 121 -10.29 34.94 10.29
C TYR A 121 -10.07 33.44 10.45
N SER A 122 -9.97 32.94 11.68
CA SER A 122 -9.97 31.48 11.94
C SER A 122 -11.32 30.85 11.61
N THR A 123 -12.44 31.56 11.87
CA THR A 123 -13.78 31.13 11.44
C THR A 123 -13.87 31.05 9.91
N LEU A 124 -13.32 32.05 9.23
CA LEU A 124 -13.31 32.11 7.76
C LEU A 124 -12.48 30.97 7.14
N ASP A 125 -11.34 30.61 7.72
CA ASP A 125 -10.56 29.43 7.26
C ASP A 125 -11.39 28.14 7.36
N LEU A 126 -12.09 27.93 8.46
CA LEU A 126 -12.99 26.79 8.64
C LEU A 126 -14.17 26.79 7.66
N ILE A 127 -14.73 27.99 7.39
CA ILE A 127 -15.79 28.16 6.38
C ILE A 127 -15.28 27.71 5.00
N LEU A 128 -14.08 28.11 4.60
CA LEU A 128 -13.49 27.72 3.31
C LEU A 128 -13.23 26.21 3.23
N ARG A 129 -12.77 25.59 4.31
CA ARG A 129 -12.62 24.13 4.38
C ARG A 129 -13.96 23.40 4.22
N LEU A 130 -14.98 23.85 4.92
CA LEU A 130 -16.33 23.28 4.79
C LEU A 130 -16.97 23.54 3.43
N MET A 131 -16.72 24.70 2.84
CA MET A 131 -17.16 24.99 1.47
C MET A 131 -16.59 23.99 0.49
N TYR A 132 -15.33 23.66 0.65
CA TYR A 132 -14.68 22.59 -0.13
C TYR A 132 -15.36 21.23 0.12
N ASP A 133 -15.48 20.80 1.37
CA ASP A 133 -16.05 19.50 1.75
C ASP A 133 -17.48 19.32 1.20
N LEU A 134 -18.32 20.33 1.35
CA LEU A 134 -19.72 20.31 0.91
C LEU A 134 -19.87 20.33 -0.62
N SER A 135 -18.85 20.79 -1.35
CA SER A 135 -18.84 20.88 -2.80
C SER A 135 -18.04 19.75 -3.50
N THR A 136 -17.47 18.80 -2.75
CA THR A 136 -16.57 17.77 -3.34
C THR A 136 -17.28 16.81 -4.29
N HIS A 137 -18.54 16.48 -4.07
CA HIS A 137 -19.31 15.57 -4.92
C HIS A 137 -20.15 16.32 -5.96
N ASP A 138 -21.05 17.15 -5.52
CA ASP A 138 -21.84 18.04 -6.38
C ASP A 138 -21.96 19.41 -5.71
N MET A 139 -22.18 20.48 -6.52
CA MET A 139 -22.42 21.82 -5.99
C MET A 139 -23.80 21.86 -5.32
N PRO A 140 -23.88 22.24 -4.03
CA PRO A 140 -25.18 22.40 -3.39
C PRO A 140 -26.05 23.44 -4.11
N PRO A 141 -27.36 23.22 -4.28
CA PRO A 141 -28.24 24.18 -4.94
C PRO A 141 -28.20 25.59 -4.31
N GLN A 142 -28.06 25.64 -2.97
CA GLN A 142 -27.96 26.92 -2.26
C GLN A 142 -26.67 27.68 -2.60
N PHE A 143 -25.57 26.95 -2.93
CA PHE A 143 -24.32 27.57 -3.35
C PHE A 143 -24.38 28.02 -4.80
N GLU A 144 -25.02 27.26 -5.67
CA GLU A 144 -25.25 27.63 -7.06
C GLU A 144 -26.07 28.90 -7.18
N GLU A 145 -27.22 28.99 -6.46
CA GLU A 145 -28.08 30.17 -6.41
C GLU A 145 -27.35 31.43 -5.91
N ASN A 146 -26.35 31.29 -5.05
CA ASN A 146 -25.58 32.38 -4.47
C ASN A 146 -24.17 32.52 -5.06
N LEU A 147 -23.87 31.85 -6.17
CA LEU A 147 -22.51 31.69 -6.70
C LEU A 147 -21.79 33.03 -6.95
N SER A 148 -22.51 34.03 -7.50
CA SER A 148 -21.91 35.34 -7.73
C SER A 148 -21.51 36.07 -6.44
N ALA A 149 -22.32 35.95 -5.39
CA ALA A 149 -21.99 36.52 -4.07
C ALA A 149 -20.80 35.78 -3.42
N ILE A 150 -20.82 34.47 -3.53
CA ILE A 150 -19.73 33.60 -3.07
C ILE A 150 -18.43 33.97 -3.79
N ALA A 151 -18.44 34.07 -5.12
CA ALA A 151 -17.28 34.47 -5.92
C ALA A 151 -16.75 35.85 -5.50
N GLY A 152 -17.66 36.80 -5.21
CA GLY A 152 -17.31 38.13 -4.71
C GLY A 152 -16.57 38.08 -3.37
N LEU A 153 -17.04 37.26 -2.42
CA LEU A 153 -16.38 37.03 -1.12
C LEU A 153 -15.03 36.34 -1.29
N LEU A 154 -14.94 35.29 -2.10
CA LEU A 154 -13.67 34.62 -2.39
C LEU A 154 -12.65 35.59 -2.96
N HIS A 155 -13.02 36.43 -3.92
CA HIS A 155 -12.14 37.43 -4.50
C HIS A 155 -11.73 38.51 -3.48
N LYS A 156 -12.67 38.98 -2.65
CA LYS A 156 -12.39 39.92 -1.57
C LYS A 156 -11.27 39.42 -0.67
N TYR A 157 -11.33 38.16 -0.23
CA TYR A 157 -10.35 37.59 0.69
C TYR A 157 -9.01 37.23 0.04
N LEU A 158 -8.93 37.07 -1.27
CA LEU A 158 -7.64 37.00 -1.97
C LEU A 158 -6.90 38.35 -1.96
N THR A 159 -7.65 39.47 -2.02
CA THR A 159 -7.07 40.81 -2.10
C THR A 159 -7.05 41.55 -0.77
N TYR A 160 -7.75 41.04 0.24
CA TYR A 160 -7.81 41.65 1.56
C TYR A 160 -6.44 41.64 2.26
N ASP A 161 -6.08 42.76 2.85
CA ASP A 161 -4.85 42.95 3.64
C ASP A 161 -5.12 43.79 4.87
N ASN A 162 -4.62 43.35 6.02
CA ASN A 162 -4.70 44.07 7.27
C ASN A 162 -3.44 43.80 8.13
N ALA A 163 -2.80 44.83 8.60
CA ALA A 163 -1.55 44.70 9.39
C ALA A 163 -1.71 43.83 10.65
N ALA A 164 -2.89 43.80 11.26
CA ALA A 164 -3.17 42.97 12.43
C ALA A 164 -3.18 41.47 12.16
N LEU A 165 -3.35 41.04 10.89
CA LEU A 165 -3.38 39.66 10.44
C LEU A 165 -2.05 39.18 9.88
N ARG A 166 -1.10 40.08 9.63
CA ARG A 166 0.23 39.76 9.14
C ARG A 166 1.04 39.07 10.23
N THR A 167 1.70 37.98 9.89
CA THR A 167 2.70 37.37 10.79
C THR A 167 4.05 38.04 10.65
N ASN A 168 4.76 38.17 11.78
CA ASN A 168 6.16 38.60 11.81
C ASN A 168 7.12 37.41 11.64
N ASP A 169 6.60 36.21 11.73
CA ASP A 169 7.33 34.97 11.43
C ASP A 169 7.54 34.87 9.92
N GLU A 170 8.78 34.62 9.50
CA GLU A 170 9.11 34.45 8.08
C GLU A 170 8.93 33.00 7.61
N ASP A 171 8.83 32.06 8.56
CA ASP A 171 8.77 30.61 8.30
C ASP A 171 7.34 30.05 8.41
N GLU A 172 6.49 30.62 9.28
CA GLU A 172 5.14 30.13 9.48
C GLU A 172 4.06 31.02 8.84
N ALA A 173 3.16 30.37 8.08
CA ALA A 173 2.02 31.03 7.46
C ALA A 173 1.08 31.62 8.51
N GLY A 174 0.67 32.86 8.29
CA GLY A 174 -0.29 33.57 9.16
C GLY A 174 -1.74 33.40 8.69
N PRO A 175 -2.67 34.08 9.39
CA PRO A 175 -4.10 34.02 9.05
C PRO A 175 -4.43 34.44 7.62
N LEU A 176 -3.73 35.45 7.08
CA LEU A 176 -3.94 35.89 5.68
C LEU A 176 -3.56 34.79 4.68
N GLU A 177 -2.42 34.15 4.93
CA GLU A 177 -1.88 33.10 4.07
C GLU A 177 -2.80 31.87 4.08
N HIS A 178 -3.27 31.44 5.25
CA HIS A 178 -4.19 30.29 5.36
C HIS A 178 -5.51 30.53 4.64
N VAL A 179 -6.12 31.71 4.82
CA VAL A 179 -7.39 32.06 4.14
C VAL A 179 -7.20 32.13 2.62
N ARG A 180 -6.13 32.78 2.14
CA ARG A 180 -5.82 32.85 0.70
C ARG A 180 -5.61 31.46 0.09
N ALA A 181 -4.86 30.59 0.78
CA ALA A 181 -4.67 29.20 0.37
C ALA A 181 -5.99 28.43 0.34
N GLY A 182 -6.85 28.61 1.35
CA GLY A 182 -8.19 28.04 1.41
C GLY A 182 -9.07 28.47 0.23
N VAL A 183 -9.02 29.75 -0.13
CA VAL A 183 -9.71 30.27 -1.32
C VAL A 183 -9.22 29.56 -2.58
N PHE A 184 -7.90 29.47 -2.78
CA PHE A 184 -7.37 28.78 -3.96
C PHE A 184 -7.77 27.30 -4.00
N ARG A 185 -7.85 26.63 -2.85
CA ARG A 185 -8.34 25.23 -2.80
C ARG A 185 -9.78 25.10 -3.32
N VAL A 186 -10.65 26.03 -2.94
CA VAL A 186 -12.05 26.09 -3.47
C VAL A 186 -12.03 26.39 -4.97
N LEU A 187 -11.21 27.36 -5.42
CA LEU A 187 -11.08 27.70 -6.83
C LEU A 187 -10.63 26.53 -7.69
N VAL A 188 -9.65 25.74 -7.22
CA VAL A 188 -9.21 24.50 -7.92
C VAL A 188 -10.37 23.53 -8.08
N LEU A 189 -11.14 23.29 -7.01
CA LEU A 189 -12.31 22.41 -7.05
C LEU A 189 -13.35 22.91 -8.06
N TYR A 190 -13.69 24.21 -7.98
CA TYR A 190 -14.72 24.82 -8.83
C TYR A 190 -14.30 24.85 -10.30
N THR A 191 -13.04 25.12 -10.59
CA THR A 191 -12.50 25.06 -11.96
C THR A 191 -12.49 23.64 -12.52
N LYS A 192 -12.22 22.63 -11.68
CA LYS A 192 -12.21 21.22 -12.11
C LYS A 192 -13.60 20.64 -12.33
N LYS A 193 -14.59 21.00 -11.50
CA LYS A 193 -15.91 20.34 -11.45
C LYS A 193 -17.06 21.18 -11.93
N TYR A 194 -16.99 22.50 -11.79
CA TYR A 194 -18.08 23.44 -12.02
C TYR A 194 -17.65 24.60 -12.92
N GLU A 195 -16.85 24.29 -13.96
CA GLU A 195 -16.26 25.30 -14.84
C GLU A 195 -17.35 26.11 -15.57
N GLU A 196 -18.45 25.48 -16.01
CA GLU A 196 -19.52 26.15 -16.76
C GLU A 196 -20.21 27.22 -15.91
N GLU A 197 -20.53 26.89 -14.65
CA GLU A 197 -21.20 27.79 -13.72
C GLU A 197 -20.23 28.88 -13.24
N PHE A 198 -18.94 28.55 -13.04
CA PHE A 198 -17.94 29.47 -12.52
C PHE A 198 -17.24 30.32 -13.59
N ARG A 199 -17.45 30.03 -14.85
CA ARG A 199 -16.84 30.72 -16.01
C ARG A 199 -16.90 32.25 -15.98
N PRO A 200 -18.01 32.90 -15.57
CA PRO A 200 -18.09 34.38 -15.55
C PRO A 200 -17.04 35.03 -14.63
N HIS A 201 -16.50 34.31 -13.67
CA HIS A 201 -15.56 34.80 -12.66
C HIS A 201 -14.10 34.46 -12.94
N MET A 202 -13.81 33.54 -13.87
CA MET A 202 -12.48 32.98 -14.10
C MET A 202 -11.43 34.04 -14.43
N GLU A 203 -11.68 34.98 -15.31
CA GLU A 203 -10.69 35.99 -15.71
C GLU A 203 -10.22 36.84 -14.53
N GLN A 204 -11.14 37.20 -13.65
CA GLN A 204 -10.84 37.98 -12.46
C GLN A 204 -9.87 37.20 -11.53
N PHE A 205 -10.14 35.93 -11.30
CA PHE A 205 -9.29 35.10 -10.45
C PHE A 205 -7.91 34.78 -11.08
N ILE A 206 -7.85 34.61 -12.39
CA ILE A 206 -6.58 34.44 -13.12
C ILE A 206 -5.72 35.70 -12.97
N GLY A 207 -6.29 36.89 -13.17
CA GLY A 207 -5.60 38.16 -13.00
C GLY A 207 -5.11 38.41 -11.56
N THR A 208 -5.94 38.08 -10.55
CA THR A 208 -5.57 38.19 -9.15
C THR A 208 -4.46 37.20 -8.78
N SER A 209 -4.52 35.96 -9.28
CA SER A 209 -3.47 34.96 -9.08
C SER A 209 -2.11 35.44 -9.62
N TRP A 210 -2.10 36.03 -10.81
CA TRP A 210 -0.90 36.64 -11.39
C TRP A 210 -0.32 37.74 -10.50
N THR A 211 -1.19 38.64 -10.01
CA THR A 211 -0.79 39.75 -9.14
C THR A 211 -0.20 39.24 -7.81
N LEU A 212 -0.81 38.23 -7.23
CA LEU A 212 -0.30 37.60 -6.01
C LEU A 212 1.04 36.90 -6.23
N LEU A 213 1.15 36.06 -7.25
CA LEU A 213 2.38 35.30 -7.55
C LEU A 213 3.56 36.20 -7.89
N THR A 214 3.33 37.37 -8.51
CA THR A 214 4.39 38.31 -8.85
C THR A 214 4.67 39.34 -7.72
N GLY A 215 3.81 39.42 -6.71
CA GLY A 215 3.93 40.36 -5.59
C GLY A 215 4.41 39.73 -4.27
N LEU A 216 4.28 38.41 -4.11
CA LEU A 216 4.72 37.70 -2.91
C LEU A 216 6.23 37.42 -2.94
N GLY A 217 6.88 37.54 -1.78
CA GLY A 217 8.33 37.35 -1.63
C GLY A 217 8.74 35.85 -1.53
N PRO A 218 10.04 35.61 -1.31
CA PRO A 218 10.59 34.26 -1.21
C PRO A 218 10.39 33.60 0.15
N GLU A 219 9.88 34.31 1.16
CA GLU A 219 9.72 33.83 2.53
C GLU A 219 8.84 32.58 2.61
N ALA A 220 9.19 31.65 3.49
CA ALA A 220 8.53 30.34 3.61
C ALA A 220 7.04 30.45 4.01
N LYS A 221 6.66 31.47 4.77
CA LYS A 221 5.26 31.75 5.14
C LYS A 221 4.30 31.86 3.95
N TYR A 222 4.80 32.23 2.76
CA TYR A 222 3.98 32.33 1.56
C TYR A 222 3.88 31.00 0.76
N ASP A 223 4.60 29.96 1.16
CA ASP A 223 4.68 28.70 0.38
C ASP A 223 3.32 28.08 0.11
N VAL A 224 2.44 28.05 1.13
CA VAL A 224 1.09 27.50 1.01
C VAL A 224 0.24 28.29 0.01
N VAL A 225 0.32 29.61 -0.01
CA VAL A 225 -0.43 30.46 -0.96
C VAL A 225 0.09 30.28 -2.37
N VAL A 226 1.41 30.34 -2.54
CA VAL A 226 2.07 30.25 -3.84
C VAL A 226 1.84 28.88 -4.48
N SER A 227 1.96 27.80 -3.70
CA SER A 227 1.72 26.44 -4.20
C SER A 227 0.26 26.27 -4.64
N ARG A 228 -0.71 26.73 -3.86
CA ARG A 228 -2.14 26.67 -4.21
C ARG A 228 -2.52 27.59 -5.36
N ALA A 229 -1.93 28.78 -5.46
CA ALA A 229 -2.15 29.68 -6.60
C ALA A 229 -1.62 29.06 -7.92
N MET A 230 -0.46 28.40 -7.87
CA MET A 230 0.09 27.70 -9.02
C MET A 230 -0.72 26.44 -9.37
N GLU A 231 -1.26 25.71 -8.39
CA GLU A 231 -2.18 24.59 -8.63
C GLU A 231 -3.45 25.08 -9.34
N PHE A 232 -3.97 26.23 -8.93
CA PHE A 232 -5.10 26.86 -9.63
C PHE A 232 -4.75 27.19 -11.08
N LEU A 233 -3.62 27.86 -11.36
CA LEU A 233 -3.19 28.14 -12.73
C LEU A 233 -2.90 26.85 -13.54
N THR A 234 -2.37 25.81 -12.91
CA THR A 234 -2.21 24.50 -13.53
C THR A 234 -3.55 23.91 -13.97
N THR A 235 -4.57 24.06 -13.13
CA THR A 235 -5.94 23.64 -13.43
C THR A 235 -6.55 24.47 -14.56
N VAL A 236 -6.36 25.77 -14.54
CA VAL A 236 -6.80 26.69 -15.60
C VAL A 236 -6.21 26.28 -16.95
N VAL A 237 -4.88 26.01 -17.02
CA VAL A 237 -4.19 25.57 -18.24
C VAL A 237 -4.67 24.20 -18.73
N SER A 238 -5.30 23.38 -17.87
CA SER A 238 -5.89 22.12 -18.29
C SER A 238 -7.13 22.32 -19.18
N ILE A 239 -7.75 23.50 -19.16
CA ILE A 239 -8.95 23.84 -19.92
C ILE A 239 -8.55 24.61 -21.17
N ARG A 240 -8.79 24.03 -22.33
CA ARG A 240 -8.30 24.52 -23.62
C ARG A 240 -8.59 25.99 -23.87
N GLN A 241 -9.79 26.49 -23.58
CA GLN A 241 -10.16 27.89 -23.83
C GLN A 241 -9.30 28.89 -23.03
N TYR A 242 -8.88 28.55 -21.83
CA TYR A 242 -8.00 29.39 -21.02
C TYR A 242 -6.53 29.15 -21.35
N ALA A 243 -6.14 27.93 -21.73
CA ALA A 243 -4.80 27.58 -22.14
C ALA A 243 -4.34 28.43 -23.35
N GLU A 244 -5.25 28.79 -24.28
CA GLU A 244 -4.89 29.61 -25.47
C GLU A 244 -4.32 30.99 -25.10
N GLN A 245 -4.57 31.51 -23.91
CA GLN A 245 -3.97 32.76 -23.43
C GLN A 245 -2.44 32.62 -23.26
N PHE A 246 -1.94 31.42 -23.03
CA PHE A 246 -0.53 31.07 -22.89
C PHE A 246 0.13 30.68 -24.21
N ASN A 247 -0.60 30.58 -25.31
CA ASN A 247 -0.08 30.19 -26.62
C ASN A 247 0.63 31.36 -27.34
N ASN A 248 1.57 31.99 -26.63
CA ASN A 248 2.36 33.11 -27.12
C ASN A 248 3.72 33.08 -26.45
N ALA A 249 4.81 33.24 -27.24
CA ALA A 249 6.19 33.20 -26.75
C ALA A 249 6.52 34.28 -25.71
N ASP A 250 5.98 35.50 -25.86
CA ASP A 250 6.23 36.59 -24.94
C ASP A 250 5.48 36.37 -23.61
N VAL A 251 4.27 35.87 -23.64
CA VAL A 251 3.49 35.49 -22.45
C VAL A 251 4.18 34.36 -21.70
N LEU A 252 4.59 33.31 -22.42
CA LEU A 252 5.34 32.19 -21.81
C LEU A 252 6.68 32.63 -21.26
N GLY A 253 7.36 33.55 -21.92
CA GLY A 253 8.59 34.17 -21.42
C GLY A 253 8.35 34.88 -20.08
N GLN A 254 7.31 35.71 -19.99
CA GLN A 254 6.95 36.40 -18.75
C GLN A 254 6.55 35.42 -17.64
N VAL A 255 5.75 34.41 -17.96
CA VAL A 255 5.34 33.34 -17.01
C VAL A 255 6.57 32.61 -16.48
N THR A 256 7.50 32.25 -17.38
CA THR A 256 8.73 31.54 -17.01
C THR A 256 9.61 32.42 -16.12
N GLU A 257 9.84 33.67 -16.52
CA GLU A 257 10.73 34.58 -15.79
C GLU A 257 10.16 35.05 -14.44
N LYS A 258 8.87 35.40 -14.39
CA LYS A 258 8.27 36.05 -13.22
C LYS A 258 7.56 35.09 -12.26
N VAL A 259 7.17 33.90 -12.71
CA VAL A 259 6.44 32.94 -11.88
C VAL A 259 7.20 31.63 -11.72
N VAL A 260 7.64 31.00 -12.82
CA VAL A 260 8.25 29.65 -12.72
C VAL A 260 9.64 29.73 -12.09
N ILE A 261 10.56 30.51 -12.63
CA ILE A 261 11.94 30.59 -12.17
C ILE A 261 12.05 31.01 -10.70
N PRO A 262 11.38 32.08 -10.22
CA PRO A 262 11.48 32.49 -8.80
C PRO A 262 11.01 31.44 -7.80
N ASN A 263 10.06 30.58 -8.21
CA ASN A 263 9.50 29.53 -7.35
C ASN A 263 10.16 28.15 -7.56
N LEU A 264 10.96 28.00 -8.61
CA LEU A 264 11.71 26.77 -8.89
C LEU A 264 13.16 26.87 -8.39
N SER A 265 13.76 28.05 -8.36
CA SER A 265 15.12 28.28 -7.89
C SER A 265 15.27 28.05 -6.39
N LEU A 266 16.45 27.60 -5.96
CA LEU A 266 16.80 27.38 -4.56
C LEU A 266 16.83 28.71 -3.79
N ARG A 267 16.18 28.73 -2.65
CA ARG A 267 16.20 29.81 -1.65
C ARG A 267 17.23 29.51 -0.55
N GLU A 268 17.57 30.50 0.26
CA GLU A 268 18.45 30.29 1.42
C GLU A 268 17.81 29.31 2.42
N SER A 269 16.49 29.42 2.67
CA SER A 269 15.77 28.50 3.55
C SER A 269 15.79 27.04 3.06
N ASP A 270 15.79 26.80 1.75
CA ASP A 270 15.90 25.44 1.18
C ASP A 270 17.31 24.87 1.44
N ILE A 271 18.35 25.73 1.40
CA ILE A 271 19.73 25.32 1.69
C ILE A 271 19.92 25.07 3.18
N GLU A 272 19.35 25.92 4.05
CA GLU A 272 19.34 25.71 5.50
C GLU A 272 18.67 24.39 5.86
N THR A 273 17.50 24.08 5.28
CA THR A 273 16.84 22.79 5.46
C THR A 273 17.71 21.61 4.98
N PHE A 274 18.41 21.77 3.85
CA PHE A 274 19.34 20.76 3.35
C PHE A 274 20.51 20.48 4.30
N GLU A 275 21.04 21.51 4.96
CA GLU A 275 22.17 21.40 5.89
C GLU A 275 21.77 20.94 7.29
N ASP A 276 20.70 21.51 7.84
CA ASP A 276 20.30 21.35 9.23
C ASP A 276 19.24 20.27 9.45
N GLU A 277 18.33 20.07 8.47
CA GLU A 277 17.22 19.14 8.55
C GLU A 277 17.15 18.18 7.33
N PRO A 278 18.21 17.40 7.09
CA PRO A 278 18.37 16.64 5.83
C PRO A 278 17.24 15.64 5.58
N ILE A 279 16.63 15.06 6.61
CA ILE A 279 15.49 14.14 6.47
C ILE A 279 14.27 14.87 5.96
N GLU A 280 14.00 16.05 6.53
CA GLU A 280 12.89 16.90 6.11
C GLU A 280 13.07 17.36 4.67
N PHE A 281 14.30 17.77 4.31
CA PHE A 281 14.63 18.11 2.91
C PHE A 281 14.30 16.94 1.95
N ILE A 282 14.73 15.71 2.30
CA ILE A 282 14.47 14.53 1.46
C ILE A 282 12.98 14.25 1.34
N ARG A 283 12.23 14.31 2.44
CA ARG A 283 10.78 14.05 2.44
C ARG A 283 10.01 15.05 1.60
N ARG A 284 10.33 16.34 1.71
CA ARG A 284 9.72 17.41 0.89
C ARG A 284 10.05 17.28 -0.59
N ASP A 285 11.27 16.83 -0.90
CA ASP A 285 11.78 16.77 -2.27
C ASP A 285 11.36 15.51 -3.03
N LEU A 286 11.08 14.39 -2.34
CA LEU A 286 10.67 13.14 -2.99
C LEU A 286 9.35 13.30 -3.76
N GLU A 287 9.32 12.81 -4.98
CA GLU A 287 8.12 12.75 -5.81
C GLU A 287 7.07 11.83 -5.13
N GLY A 288 5.85 12.35 -4.91
CA GLY A 288 4.79 11.62 -4.22
C GLY A 288 4.63 11.96 -2.73
N SER A 289 5.47 12.85 -2.14
CA SER A 289 5.20 13.37 -0.80
C SER A 289 3.90 14.21 -0.81
N ASP A 290 3.11 14.16 0.25
CA ASP A 290 1.87 14.92 0.39
C ASP A 290 2.11 16.43 0.58
N GLU A 291 3.37 16.86 0.71
CA GLU A 291 3.72 18.24 0.94
C GLU A 291 3.79 19.06 -0.35
N ASP A 292 2.99 20.12 -0.41
CA ASP A 292 2.94 21.08 -1.51
C ASP A 292 4.09 22.09 -1.39
N THR A 293 5.19 21.85 -2.11
CA THR A 293 6.28 22.82 -2.20
C THR A 293 6.13 23.74 -3.41
N ARG A 294 6.65 24.98 -3.31
CA ARG A 294 6.70 25.92 -4.46
C ARG A 294 7.37 25.29 -5.67
N ARG A 295 8.52 24.63 -5.44
CA ARG A 295 9.34 24.00 -6.50
C ARG A 295 8.54 22.92 -7.25
N ARG A 296 7.80 22.11 -6.54
CA ARG A 296 6.91 21.12 -7.14
C ARG A 296 5.75 21.77 -7.88
N ALA A 297 5.11 22.78 -7.28
CA ALA A 297 4.01 23.51 -7.92
C ALA A 297 4.47 24.19 -9.22
N ALA A 298 5.67 24.81 -9.23
CA ALA A 298 6.27 25.40 -10.41
C ALA A 298 6.57 24.34 -11.49
N THR A 299 7.14 23.20 -11.10
CA THR A 299 7.37 22.07 -12.00
C THR A 299 6.07 21.55 -12.62
N ASN A 300 5.03 21.34 -11.82
CA ASN A 300 3.73 20.85 -12.28
C ASN A 300 3.05 21.85 -13.23
N PHE A 301 3.15 23.14 -12.94
CA PHE A 301 2.63 24.18 -13.80
C PHE A 301 3.35 24.20 -15.15
N LEU A 302 4.67 24.12 -15.15
CA LEU A 302 5.48 24.06 -16.38
C LEU A 302 5.20 22.79 -17.18
N ARG A 303 5.08 21.64 -16.54
CA ARG A 303 4.68 20.38 -17.19
C ARG A 303 3.30 20.48 -17.83
N LYS A 304 2.34 21.16 -17.19
CA LYS A 304 1.01 21.34 -17.77
C LYS A 304 1.03 22.25 -18.98
N LEU A 305 1.82 23.32 -18.97
CA LEU A 305 2.06 24.16 -20.15
C LEU A 305 2.72 23.36 -21.26
N MET A 306 3.65 22.48 -20.94
CA MET A 306 4.29 21.55 -21.89
C MET A 306 3.28 20.60 -22.55
N GLU A 307 2.32 20.07 -21.79
CA GLU A 307 1.27 19.19 -22.34
C GLU A 307 0.42 19.90 -23.40
N GLN A 308 0.18 21.20 -23.24
CA GLN A 308 -0.63 22.00 -24.15
C GLN A 308 0.18 22.52 -25.36
N PHE A 309 1.41 22.99 -25.13
CA PHE A 309 2.19 23.74 -26.12
C PHE A 309 3.65 23.24 -26.17
N GLU A 310 3.85 21.92 -26.33
CA GLU A 310 5.13 21.23 -26.20
C GLU A 310 6.30 21.95 -26.87
N LYS A 311 6.18 22.23 -28.19
CA LYS A 311 7.30 22.84 -28.92
C LYS A 311 7.57 24.29 -28.48
N LEU A 312 6.51 25.08 -28.31
CA LEU A 312 6.65 26.49 -27.96
C LEU A 312 7.25 26.65 -26.53
N VAL A 313 6.77 25.87 -25.57
CA VAL A 313 7.32 25.89 -24.20
C VAL A 313 8.77 25.41 -24.19
N THR A 314 9.08 24.36 -24.94
CA THR A 314 10.47 23.87 -25.07
C THR A 314 11.39 24.97 -25.60
N ASP A 315 11.01 25.62 -26.70
CA ASP A 315 11.81 26.67 -27.36
C ASP A 315 12.01 27.90 -26.41
N VAL A 316 11.03 28.24 -25.62
CA VAL A 316 11.11 29.37 -24.65
C VAL A 316 11.99 28.99 -23.47
N VAL A 317 11.72 27.85 -22.82
CA VAL A 317 12.41 27.44 -21.58
C VAL A 317 13.86 27.08 -21.83
N MET A 318 14.20 26.47 -23.00
CA MET A 318 15.58 26.17 -23.36
C MET A 318 16.47 27.42 -23.40
N ARG A 319 15.95 28.59 -23.77
CA ARG A 319 16.71 29.84 -23.73
C ARG A 319 17.12 30.23 -22.30
N TYR A 320 16.24 30.01 -21.33
CA TYR A 320 16.57 30.26 -19.94
C TYR A 320 17.55 29.21 -19.39
N ILE A 321 17.41 27.96 -19.80
CA ILE A 321 18.36 26.88 -19.45
C ILE A 321 19.76 27.22 -19.96
N ASP A 322 19.88 27.59 -21.22
CA ASP A 322 21.17 27.99 -21.84
C ASP A 322 21.76 29.21 -21.13
N HIS A 323 20.92 30.20 -20.76
CA HIS A 323 21.36 31.36 -19.98
C HIS A 323 21.96 30.94 -18.64
N PHE A 324 21.26 30.12 -17.85
CA PHE A 324 21.70 29.68 -16.51
C PHE A 324 22.97 28.79 -16.60
N LEU A 325 23.04 27.90 -17.59
CA LEU A 325 24.26 27.12 -17.84
C LEU A 325 25.43 28.01 -18.24
N GLY A 326 25.18 29.10 -19.02
CA GLY A 326 26.15 30.09 -19.36
C GLY A 326 26.66 30.90 -18.15
N GLU A 327 25.78 31.25 -17.22
CA GLU A 327 26.17 31.90 -15.96
C GLU A 327 27.02 30.95 -15.07
N TYR A 328 26.63 29.70 -14.97
CA TYR A 328 27.41 28.67 -14.27
C TYR A 328 28.82 28.50 -14.89
N ALA A 329 28.92 28.50 -16.19
CA ALA A 329 30.20 28.33 -16.87
C ALA A 329 31.19 29.51 -16.62
N LYS A 330 30.71 30.72 -16.33
CA LYS A 330 31.54 31.89 -15.99
C LYS A 330 32.22 31.76 -14.63
N ASP A 331 31.53 31.22 -13.67
CA ASP A 331 32.02 30.95 -12.31
C ASP A 331 31.27 29.77 -11.71
N LYS A 332 31.84 28.56 -11.88
CA LYS A 332 31.22 27.31 -11.41
C LYS A 332 30.97 27.31 -9.89
N LYS A 333 31.85 27.96 -9.12
CA LYS A 333 31.72 27.96 -7.66
C LYS A 333 30.75 29.04 -7.16
N GLY A 334 30.75 30.21 -7.73
CA GLY A 334 29.86 31.31 -7.31
C GLY A 334 28.44 31.12 -7.85
N ASN A 335 28.29 30.56 -9.04
CA ASN A 335 27.02 30.46 -9.75
C ASN A 335 26.43 29.04 -9.76
N TRP A 336 26.76 28.17 -8.79
CA TRP A 336 26.27 26.79 -8.76
C TRP A 336 24.71 26.68 -8.69
N LYS A 337 24.05 27.66 -8.03
CA LYS A 337 22.57 27.73 -7.99
C LYS A 337 21.96 27.92 -9.38
N SER A 338 22.67 28.59 -10.29
CA SER A 338 22.22 28.71 -11.69
C SER A 338 22.15 27.35 -12.39
N LYS A 339 23.11 26.46 -12.11
CA LYS A 339 23.08 25.10 -12.66
C LYS A 339 21.93 24.28 -12.07
N ASP A 340 21.68 24.34 -10.76
CA ASP A 340 20.52 23.70 -10.13
C ASP A 340 19.20 24.15 -10.79
N THR A 341 19.03 25.47 -10.99
CA THR A 341 17.85 26.02 -11.67
C THR A 341 17.73 25.48 -13.11
N ALA A 342 18.84 25.44 -13.86
CA ALA A 342 18.85 24.91 -15.23
C ALA A 342 18.46 23.43 -15.28
N VAL A 343 18.99 22.60 -14.36
CA VAL A 343 18.68 21.17 -14.28
C VAL A 343 17.19 20.94 -13.95
N HIS A 344 16.65 21.72 -13.00
CA HIS A 344 15.23 21.61 -12.64
C HIS A 344 14.29 22.09 -13.74
N LEU A 345 14.62 23.19 -14.43
CA LEU A 345 13.88 23.60 -15.63
C LEU A 345 13.91 22.51 -16.71
N TYR A 346 15.11 21.95 -16.97
CA TYR A 346 15.27 20.90 -17.98
C TYR A 346 14.45 19.65 -17.64
N THR A 347 14.55 19.14 -16.41
CA THR A 347 13.79 17.97 -16.00
C THR A 347 12.28 18.19 -16.03
N SER A 348 11.83 19.42 -15.75
CA SER A 348 10.41 19.81 -15.81
C SER A 348 9.85 19.75 -17.23
N ILE A 349 10.63 20.13 -18.27
CA ILE A 349 10.20 20.07 -19.67
C ILE A 349 10.56 18.75 -20.37
N ALA A 350 11.47 17.97 -19.81
CA ALA A 350 11.89 16.68 -20.37
C ALA A 350 10.92 15.54 -20.06
N ALA A 351 10.35 15.53 -18.86
CA ALA A 351 9.46 14.47 -18.41
C ALA A 351 8.03 14.66 -18.93
N LYS A 352 7.49 13.66 -19.62
CA LYS A 352 6.08 13.60 -20.03
C LYS A 352 5.29 12.72 -19.09
N GLY A 353 4.19 13.25 -18.54
CA GLY A 353 3.36 12.56 -17.56
C GLY A 353 4.00 12.43 -16.18
N LEU A 354 3.34 11.68 -15.33
CA LEU A 354 3.83 11.42 -13.97
C LEU A 354 4.91 10.35 -13.98
N ALA A 355 5.98 10.56 -13.21
CA ALA A 355 6.95 9.52 -12.94
C ALA A 355 6.31 8.42 -12.10
N THR A 356 6.49 7.17 -12.48
CA THR A 356 6.04 6.03 -11.67
C THR A 356 7.13 5.61 -10.70
N GLN A 357 6.73 5.16 -9.52
CA GLN A 357 7.71 4.65 -8.54
C GLN A 357 8.52 3.46 -9.08
N ALA A 358 7.89 2.58 -9.84
CA ALA A 358 8.55 1.41 -10.42
C ALA A 358 9.57 1.77 -11.51
N LYS A 359 9.21 2.67 -12.44
CA LYS A 359 9.99 2.88 -13.67
C LYS A 359 10.52 4.31 -13.86
N GLY A 360 10.11 5.29 -13.04
CA GLY A 360 10.41 6.69 -13.29
C GLY A 360 9.61 7.23 -14.46
N VAL A 361 10.19 8.13 -15.22
CA VAL A 361 9.59 8.71 -16.44
C VAL A 361 9.61 7.67 -17.57
N LEU A 362 8.44 7.42 -18.14
CA LEU A 362 8.27 6.47 -19.24
C LEU A 362 8.35 7.11 -20.64
N SER A 363 8.06 8.39 -20.71
CA SER A 363 8.02 9.15 -21.95
C SER A 363 8.69 10.50 -21.78
N VAL A 364 9.52 10.86 -22.74
CA VAL A 364 10.25 12.12 -22.73
C VAL A 364 9.80 13.01 -23.88
N ASN A 365 10.05 14.31 -23.72
CA ASN A 365 9.83 15.31 -24.74
C ASN A 365 10.69 15.01 -25.99
N PRO A 366 10.07 14.80 -27.17
CA PRO A 366 10.81 14.42 -28.37
C PRO A 366 11.68 15.56 -28.96
N ASN A 367 11.53 16.80 -28.47
CA ASN A 367 12.29 17.95 -28.98
C ASN A 367 13.64 18.13 -28.29
N ILE A 368 13.98 17.32 -27.28
CA ILE A 368 15.22 17.37 -26.51
C ILE A 368 15.79 15.98 -26.28
N ASP A 369 17.09 15.89 -26.01
CA ASP A 369 17.78 14.62 -25.75
C ASP A 369 18.31 14.57 -24.32
N VAL A 370 17.65 13.73 -23.48
CA VAL A 370 18.01 13.58 -22.07
C VAL A 370 19.36 12.91 -21.85
N ILE A 371 19.82 12.09 -22.78
CA ILE A 371 21.13 11.43 -22.69
C ILE A 371 22.24 12.39 -23.06
N ASP A 372 22.05 13.20 -24.12
CA ASP A 372 23.01 14.25 -24.51
C ASP A 372 23.15 15.30 -23.38
N PHE A 373 22.04 15.73 -22.79
CA PHE A 373 22.06 16.66 -21.66
C PHE A 373 22.78 16.07 -20.43
N PHE A 374 22.51 14.81 -20.10
CA PHE A 374 23.24 14.10 -19.05
C PHE A 374 24.74 14.14 -19.29
N THR A 375 25.17 13.76 -20.50
CA THR A 375 26.60 13.65 -20.85
C THR A 375 27.32 15.02 -20.81
N LYS A 376 26.65 16.08 -21.27
CA LYS A 376 27.25 17.43 -21.35
C LYS A 376 27.23 18.18 -20.02
N HIS A 377 26.20 18.01 -19.22
CA HIS A 377 25.94 18.94 -18.11
C HIS A 377 25.79 18.24 -16.74
N ILE A 378 25.48 16.94 -16.67
CA ILE A 378 25.17 16.25 -15.41
C ILE A 378 26.31 15.32 -14.97
N ALA A 379 26.90 14.56 -15.88
CA ALA A 379 27.89 13.53 -15.56
C ALA A 379 29.11 14.07 -14.80
N GLU A 380 29.50 15.33 -15.04
CA GLU A 380 30.62 15.99 -14.35
C GLU A 380 30.35 16.04 -12.82
N ASP A 381 29.12 16.34 -12.38
CA ASP A 381 28.80 16.49 -10.96
C ASP A 381 28.88 15.15 -10.19
N LEU A 382 28.71 14.03 -10.89
CA LEU A 382 28.89 12.70 -10.30
C LEU A 382 30.35 12.31 -10.12
N THR A 383 31.26 12.92 -10.88
CA THR A 383 32.69 12.55 -10.90
C THR A 383 33.59 13.59 -10.24
N ASP A 384 33.19 14.84 -10.18
CA ASP A 384 33.96 15.90 -9.50
C ASP A 384 33.78 15.84 -7.99
N ALA A 385 34.90 15.56 -7.30
CA ALA A 385 34.92 15.53 -5.84
C ALA A 385 34.54 16.90 -5.22
N ASN A 386 34.82 18.01 -5.93
CA ASN A 386 34.62 19.39 -5.46
C ASN A 386 33.26 19.97 -5.88
N ALA A 387 32.43 19.25 -6.63
CA ALA A 387 31.09 19.70 -6.95
C ALA A 387 30.27 19.91 -5.68
N GLU A 388 29.42 20.95 -5.67
CA GLU A 388 28.51 21.22 -4.57
C GLU A 388 27.60 20.01 -4.28
N SER A 389 27.33 19.76 -2.99
CA SER A 389 26.55 18.57 -2.59
C SER A 389 25.16 18.55 -3.22
N LEU A 390 24.50 19.70 -3.34
CA LEU A 390 23.20 19.82 -4.00
C LEU A 390 23.25 19.46 -5.49
N LEU A 391 24.31 19.86 -6.22
CA LEU A 391 24.49 19.44 -7.63
C LEU A 391 24.75 17.94 -7.77
N LYS A 392 25.41 17.30 -6.79
CA LYS A 392 25.52 15.83 -6.72
C LYS A 392 24.16 15.17 -6.54
N VAL A 393 23.34 15.74 -5.66
CA VAL A 393 21.94 15.27 -5.46
C VAL A 393 21.14 15.41 -6.75
N ASP A 394 21.21 16.55 -7.45
CA ASP A 394 20.52 16.76 -8.72
C ASP A 394 20.95 15.75 -9.78
N ALA A 395 22.24 15.46 -9.86
CA ALA A 395 22.76 14.46 -10.79
C ALA A 395 22.28 13.04 -10.49
N ILE A 396 22.20 12.67 -9.21
CA ILE A 396 21.64 11.37 -8.77
C ILE A 396 20.14 11.33 -9.06
N LYS A 397 19.41 12.41 -8.76
CA LYS A 397 17.98 12.56 -9.07
C LYS A 397 17.70 12.47 -10.56
N TYR A 398 18.56 13.01 -11.38
CA TYR A 398 18.45 12.91 -12.83
C TYR A 398 18.48 11.45 -13.29
N LEU A 399 19.47 10.66 -12.82
CA LEU A 399 19.54 9.23 -13.10
C LEU A 399 18.31 8.46 -12.55
N TYR A 400 17.87 8.80 -11.35
CA TYR A 400 16.68 8.23 -10.73
C TYR A 400 15.41 8.52 -11.54
N LEU A 401 15.25 9.74 -12.02
CA LEU A 401 14.06 10.19 -12.77
C LEU A 401 13.98 9.51 -14.15
N PHE A 402 15.09 9.51 -14.90
CA PHE A 402 15.17 8.98 -16.26
C PHE A 402 15.66 7.53 -16.36
N ARG A 403 15.60 6.78 -15.24
CA ARG A 403 16.18 5.43 -15.17
C ARG A 403 15.67 4.44 -16.21
N SER A 404 14.42 4.56 -16.69
CA SER A 404 13.87 3.71 -17.75
C SER A 404 14.31 4.11 -19.16
N ILE A 405 14.91 5.29 -19.31
CA ILE A 405 15.39 5.77 -20.60
C ILE A 405 16.81 5.28 -20.87
N LEU A 406 17.59 5.01 -19.82
CA LEU A 406 18.94 4.48 -19.95
C LEU A 406 18.91 3.00 -20.34
N ASN A 407 19.73 2.64 -21.33
CA ASN A 407 19.95 1.26 -21.70
C ASN A 407 20.94 0.55 -20.76
N ALA A 408 21.09 -0.78 -20.90
CA ALA A 408 21.96 -1.60 -20.05
C ALA A 408 23.44 -1.15 -20.07
N GLN A 409 23.97 -0.71 -21.21
CA GLN A 409 25.35 -0.24 -21.33
C GLN A 409 25.55 1.09 -20.57
N GLN A 410 24.58 2.01 -20.65
CA GLN A 410 24.60 3.27 -19.92
C GLN A 410 24.51 3.03 -18.41
N TRP A 411 23.67 2.08 -17.98
CA TRP A 411 23.60 1.67 -16.58
C TRP A 411 24.90 1.04 -16.09
N GLN A 412 25.60 0.27 -16.93
CA GLN A 412 26.90 -0.31 -16.59
C GLN A 412 27.94 0.77 -16.25
N ALA A 413 27.85 1.92 -16.90
CA ALA A 413 28.72 3.08 -16.62
C ALA A 413 28.25 3.92 -15.42
N ALA A 414 26.92 4.13 -15.28
CA ALA A 414 26.35 5.03 -14.27
C ALA A 414 26.25 4.38 -12.88
N PHE A 415 25.95 3.08 -12.80
CA PHE A 415 25.72 2.40 -11.53
C PHE A 415 26.91 2.45 -10.55
N PRO A 416 28.17 2.24 -10.97
CA PRO A 416 29.32 2.38 -10.07
C PRO A 416 29.47 3.78 -9.47
N LEU A 417 29.06 4.82 -10.19
CA LEU A 417 29.09 6.20 -9.70
C LEU A 417 28.07 6.39 -8.55
N LEU A 418 26.86 5.81 -8.69
CA LEU A 418 25.88 5.83 -7.60
C LEU A 418 26.41 5.12 -6.35
N VAL A 419 27.02 3.94 -6.52
CA VAL A 419 27.63 3.20 -5.40
C VAL A 419 28.75 4.01 -4.74
N GLN A 420 29.54 4.75 -5.50
CA GLN A 420 30.58 5.62 -4.96
C GLN A 420 30.02 6.72 -4.06
N HIS A 421 28.85 7.29 -4.41
CA HIS A 421 28.20 8.35 -3.62
C HIS A 421 27.65 7.88 -2.27
N LEU A 422 27.52 6.58 -2.03
CA LEU A 422 27.25 6.03 -0.68
C LEU A 422 28.39 6.33 0.32
N ASN A 423 29.60 6.64 -0.18
CA ASN A 423 30.74 7.07 0.64
C ASN A 423 30.77 8.57 0.94
N SER A 424 29.78 9.34 0.48
CA SER A 424 29.69 10.77 0.77
C SER A 424 29.56 11.01 2.27
N SER A 425 30.18 12.08 2.77
CA SER A 425 29.95 12.54 4.14
C SER A 425 28.64 13.32 4.29
N ASN A 426 28.01 13.74 3.18
CA ASN A 426 26.76 14.49 3.21
C ASN A 426 25.58 13.51 3.28
N TYR A 427 24.69 13.73 4.27
CA TYR A 427 23.55 12.87 4.56
C TYR A 427 22.58 12.74 3.37
N VAL A 428 22.26 13.85 2.71
CA VAL A 428 21.32 13.88 1.59
C VAL A 428 21.89 13.14 0.39
N VAL A 429 23.19 13.37 0.08
CA VAL A 429 23.88 12.73 -1.05
C VAL A 429 23.88 11.20 -0.93
N TYR A 430 24.30 10.65 0.21
CA TYR A 430 24.34 9.18 0.34
C TYR A 430 22.93 8.58 0.43
N THR A 431 21.96 9.31 0.93
CA THR A 431 20.57 8.84 0.98
C THR A 431 19.97 8.76 -0.42
N TYR A 432 20.15 9.81 -1.25
CA TYR A 432 19.69 9.75 -2.65
C TYR A 432 20.46 8.70 -3.47
N ALA A 433 21.73 8.48 -3.17
CA ALA A 433 22.48 7.37 -3.77
C ALA A 433 21.85 6.01 -3.41
N ALA A 434 21.46 5.80 -2.17
CA ALA A 434 20.78 4.58 -1.75
C ALA A 434 19.41 4.40 -2.44
N ILE A 435 18.61 5.47 -2.54
CA ILE A 435 17.33 5.48 -3.26
C ILE A 435 17.55 5.12 -4.75
N ALA A 436 18.51 5.74 -5.39
CA ALA A 436 18.80 5.49 -6.80
C ALA A 436 19.32 4.08 -7.06
N VAL A 437 20.16 3.54 -6.17
CA VAL A 437 20.64 2.14 -6.21
C VAL A 437 19.47 1.17 -6.04
N ASP A 438 18.59 1.35 -5.04
CA ASP A 438 17.41 0.51 -4.85
C ASP A 438 16.56 0.47 -6.12
N ARG A 439 16.25 1.63 -6.70
CA ARG A 439 15.37 1.73 -7.86
C ARG A 439 16.02 1.22 -9.15
N ALA A 440 17.33 1.40 -9.33
CA ALA A 440 18.06 0.85 -10.45
C ALA A 440 18.10 -0.68 -10.42
N LEU A 441 18.28 -1.27 -9.23
CA LEU A 441 18.25 -2.73 -9.03
C LEU A 441 16.85 -3.34 -9.18
N TYR A 442 15.81 -2.56 -9.02
CA TYR A 442 14.43 -3.00 -9.24
C TYR A 442 14.02 -2.95 -10.72
N LEU A 443 14.73 -2.18 -11.55
CA LEU A 443 14.35 -1.91 -12.91
C LEU A 443 14.43 -3.16 -13.80
N THR A 444 13.34 -3.40 -14.54
CA THR A 444 13.26 -4.48 -15.53
C THR A 444 13.01 -3.90 -16.92
N ASP A 445 13.53 -4.59 -17.95
CA ASP A 445 13.22 -4.31 -19.34
C ASP A 445 11.80 -4.77 -19.75
N ASP A 446 11.45 -4.61 -21.01
CA ASP A 446 10.13 -5.00 -21.54
C ASP A 446 9.91 -6.53 -21.53
N GLN A 447 10.98 -7.30 -21.41
CA GLN A 447 10.94 -8.77 -21.28
C GLN A 447 10.93 -9.21 -19.80
N ARG A 448 10.77 -8.25 -18.86
CA ARG A 448 10.84 -8.45 -17.41
C ARG A 448 12.19 -9.00 -16.91
N GLN A 449 13.28 -8.79 -17.66
CA GLN A 449 14.62 -9.12 -17.19
C GLN A 449 15.23 -7.92 -16.45
N PRO A 450 16.02 -8.16 -15.38
CA PRO A 450 16.70 -7.07 -14.68
C PRO A 450 17.63 -6.30 -15.62
N VAL A 451 17.52 -4.97 -15.65
CA VAL A 451 18.42 -4.11 -16.44
C VAL A 451 19.85 -4.18 -15.92
N ILE A 452 20.02 -4.33 -14.61
CA ILE A 452 21.31 -4.58 -13.97
C ILE A 452 21.33 -6.07 -13.56
N PRO A 453 22.09 -6.92 -14.28
CA PRO A 453 22.15 -8.35 -14.00
C PRO A 453 22.69 -8.65 -12.61
N ARG A 454 22.19 -9.71 -12.00
CA ARG A 454 22.66 -10.22 -10.71
C ARG A 454 24.19 -10.42 -10.66
N ASP A 455 24.78 -10.96 -11.72
CA ASP A 455 26.22 -11.24 -11.80
C ASP A 455 27.07 -9.97 -11.75
N THR A 456 26.52 -8.83 -12.11
CA THR A 456 27.18 -7.51 -11.97
C THR A 456 27.21 -7.06 -10.50
N ILE A 457 26.15 -7.35 -9.74
CA ILE A 457 26.00 -6.88 -8.36
C ILE A 457 26.64 -7.81 -7.33
N THR A 458 26.57 -9.11 -7.55
CA THR A 458 27.08 -10.10 -6.57
C THR A 458 28.54 -9.85 -6.15
N PRO A 459 29.48 -9.53 -7.05
CA PRO A 459 30.87 -9.20 -6.65
C PRO A 459 30.99 -7.92 -5.81
N LEU A 460 30.10 -6.94 -6.01
CA LEU A 460 30.10 -5.66 -5.31
C LEU A 460 29.30 -5.69 -4.00
N SER A 461 28.51 -6.72 -3.79
CA SER A 461 27.50 -6.78 -2.72
C SER A 461 28.09 -6.70 -1.32
N LYS A 462 29.28 -7.29 -1.09
CA LYS A 462 29.96 -7.24 0.20
C LYS A 462 30.30 -5.81 0.60
N ASP A 463 30.96 -5.08 -0.28
CA ASP A 463 31.38 -3.69 -0.02
C ASP A 463 30.17 -2.77 0.09
N LEU A 464 29.19 -2.95 -0.79
CA LEU A 464 27.95 -2.19 -0.80
C LEU A 464 27.18 -2.37 0.53
N LEU A 465 26.95 -3.59 0.97
CA LEU A 465 26.28 -3.88 2.23
C LEU A 465 27.07 -3.39 3.43
N GLN A 466 28.39 -3.53 3.41
CA GLN A 466 29.25 -3.04 4.49
C GLN A 466 29.16 -1.53 4.65
N HIS A 467 29.10 -0.77 3.56
CA HIS A 467 28.92 0.69 3.58
C HIS A 467 27.53 1.06 4.10
N LEU A 468 26.49 0.41 3.61
CA LEU A 468 25.12 0.67 4.07
C LEU A 468 24.96 0.40 5.57
N PHE A 469 25.45 -0.74 6.06
CA PHE A 469 25.42 -1.05 7.49
C PHE A 469 26.24 -0.08 8.33
N LYS A 470 27.40 0.37 7.84
CA LYS A 470 28.22 1.38 8.51
C LYS A 470 27.46 2.71 8.64
N LEU A 471 26.75 3.15 7.62
CA LEU A 471 25.92 4.36 7.67
C LEU A 471 24.77 4.21 8.65
N ILE A 472 24.04 3.09 8.60
CA ILE A 472 22.91 2.80 9.50
C ILE A 472 23.34 2.76 10.97
N THR A 473 24.50 2.18 11.25
CA THR A 473 24.98 1.98 12.63
C THR A 473 26.02 3.02 13.07
N ALA A 474 26.12 4.15 12.39
CA ALA A 474 27.07 5.21 12.70
C ALA A 474 26.83 5.82 14.09
N ASP A 475 25.57 5.88 14.53
CA ASP A 475 25.18 6.19 15.90
C ASP A 475 24.47 4.98 16.51
N ALA A 476 24.74 4.70 17.78
CA ALA A 476 24.17 3.54 18.48
C ALA A 476 22.79 3.81 19.11
N LYS A 477 22.28 5.02 19.03
CA LYS A 477 20.96 5.39 19.60
C LYS A 477 19.85 4.76 18.73
N PRO A 478 18.83 4.13 19.34
CA PRO A 478 17.76 3.47 18.60
C PRO A 478 17.07 4.38 17.59
N GLU A 479 16.83 5.64 17.93
CA GLU A 479 16.19 6.63 17.05
C GLU A 479 17.07 6.95 15.84
N LYS A 480 18.40 7.04 16.04
CA LYS A 480 19.35 7.35 14.98
C LYS A 480 19.58 6.17 14.03
N VAL A 481 19.62 4.95 14.55
CA VAL A 481 19.70 3.73 13.73
C VAL A 481 18.49 3.62 12.79
N GLN A 482 17.30 4.00 13.25
CA GLN A 482 16.05 3.92 12.50
C GLN A 482 15.74 5.18 11.67
N GLU A 483 16.55 6.22 11.75
CA GLU A 483 16.25 7.53 11.17
C GLU A 483 16.10 7.47 9.64
N ASN A 484 16.95 6.69 8.97
CA ASN A 484 17.03 6.62 7.50
C ASN A 484 16.54 5.28 6.96
N GLU A 485 15.26 5.19 6.65
CA GLU A 485 14.64 3.98 6.10
C GLU A 485 15.13 3.63 4.69
N PHE A 486 15.56 4.62 3.91
CA PHE A 486 16.02 4.42 2.54
C PHE A 486 17.31 3.58 2.47
N LEU A 487 18.20 3.74 3.45
CA LEU A 487 19.38 2.90 3.58
C LEU A 487 19.00 1.43 3.82
N MET A 488 18.06 1.18 4.72
CA MET A 488 17.59 -0.18 5.01
C MET A 488 16.81 -0.78 3.85
N LYS A 489 16.02 0.03 3.12
CA LYS A 489 15.36 -0.40 1.88
C LYS A 489 16.37 -0.83 0.83
N CYS A 490 17.47 -0.10 0.70
CA CYS A 490 18.57 -0.48 -0.20
C CYS A 490 19.24 -1.79 0.22
N VAL A 491 19.49 -2.02 1.53
CA VAL A 491 19.97 -3.32 2.05
C VAL A 491 19.03 -4.45 1.64
N MET A 492 17.75 -4.29 1.87
CA MET A 492 16.72 -5.26 1.46
C MET A 492 16.80 -5.56 -0.03
N ARG A 493 16.88 -4.52 -0.88
CA ARG A 493 16.96 -4.68 -2.33
C ARG A 493 18.19 -5.46 -2.77
N VAL A 494 19.35 -5.13 -2.23
CA VAL A 494 20.59 -5.84 -2.55
C VAL A 494 20.47 -7.32 -2.22
N LEU A 495 19.95 -7.67 -1.02
CA LEU A 495 19.75 -9.06 -0.61
C LEU A 495 18.77 -9.81 -1.51
N ILE A 496 17.68 -9.15 -1.94
CA ILE A 496 16.70 -9.73 -2.87
C ILE A 496 17.31 -10.01 -4.24
N VAL A 497 18.18 -9.13 -4.72
CA VAL A 497 18.81 -9.27 -6.05
C VAL A 497 19.91 -10.33 -6.06
N ILE A 498 20.80 -10.33 -5.05
CA ILE A 498 21.92 -11.29 -5.01
C ILE A 498 21.48 -12.71 -4.66
N ARG A 499 20.31 -12.89 -4.04
CA ARG A 499 19.75 -14.20 -3.67
C ARG A 499 20.76 -15.07 -2.91
N ASP A 500 21.05 -16.30 -3.38
CA ASP A 500 22.03 -17.21 -2.80
C ASP A 500 23.49 -16.67 -2.85
N GLY A 501 23.76 -15.60 -3.61
CA GLY A 501 25.00 -14.84 -3.52
C GLY A 501 25.27 -14.22 -2.12
N VAL A 502 24.26 -14.22 -1.23
CA VAL A 502 24.44 -13.84 0.18
C VAL A 502 25.27 -14.85 0.98
N VAL A 503 25.31 -16.14 0.58
CA VAL A 503 25.94 -17.21 1.34
C VAL A 503 27.43 -16.93 1.66
N PRO A 504 28.29 -16.51 0.72
CA PRO A 504 29.68 -16.19 1.02
C PRO A 504 29.89 -15.03 1.99
N ILE A 505 28.92 -14.13 2.11
CA ILE A 505 28.97 -12.94 2.97
C ILE A 505 27.97 -12.99 4.14
N LEU A 506 27.40 -14.17 4.38
CA LEU A 506 26.30 -14.35 5.33
C LEU A 506 26.67 -13.87 6.73
N GLN A 507 27.89 -14.15 7.20
CA GLN A 507 28.33 -13.73 8.54
C GLN A 507 28.28 -12.21 8.71
N LEU A 508 28.69 -11.45 7.69
CA LEU A 508 28.57 -9.99 7.71
C LEU A 508 27.11 -9.55 7.84
N VAL A 509 26.23 -10.15 7.04
CA VAL A 509 24.80 -9.82 7.01
C VAL A 509 24.13 -10.16 8.34
N LEU A 510 24.32 -11.38 8.84
CA LEU A 510 23.72 -11.82 10.11
C LEU A 510 24.17 -10.97 11.28
N THR A 511 25.48 -10.69 11.39
CA THR A 511 26.02 -9.88 12.50
C THR A 511 25.39 -8.51 12.54
N ASN A 512 25.27 -7.83 11.39
CA ASN A 512 24.68 -6.49 11.34
C ASN A 512 23.18 -6.52 11.59
N LEU A 513 22.42 -7.41 10.94
CA LEU A 513 20.98 -7.50 11.14
C LEU A 513 20.60 -7.87 12.59
N VAL A 514 21.31 -8.80 13.21
CA VAL A 514 21.11 -9.15 14.63
C VAL A 514 21.40 -7.96 15.54
N ASN A 515 22.50 -7.23 15.30
CA ASN A 515 22.83 -6.04 16.08
C ASN A 515 21.76 -4.95 15.95
N ILE A 516 21.29 -4.68 14.72
CA ILE A 516 20.21 -3.73 14.49
C ILE A 516 18.93 -4.17 15.21
N THR A 517 18.55 -5.47 15.11
CA THR A 517 17.38 -6.00 15.83
C THR A 517 17.52 -5.77 17.34
N LYS A 518 18.69 -6.01 17.94
CA LYS A 518 18.95 -5.78 19.37
C LYS A 518 18.75 -4.30 19.76
N VAL A 519 19.14 -3.38 18.90
CA VAL A 519 19.02 -1.93 19.15
C VAL A 519 17.56 -1.48 19.07
N ILE A 520 16.83 -1.90 18.02
CA ILE A 520 15.47 -1.38 17.75
C ILE A 520 14.37 -2.07 18.56
N ARG A 521 14.60 -3.24 19.13
CA ARG A 521 13.57 -4.12 19.74
C ARG A 521 12.76 -3.49 20.87
N HIS A 522 13.24 -2.41 21.48
CA HIS A 522 12.58 -1.75 22.62
C HIS A 522 11.93 -0.41 22.25
N ASN A 523 12.23 0.13 21.08
CA ASN A 523 11.74 1.44 20.65
C ASN A 523 11.51 1.46 19.13
N PRO A 524 10.33 1.08 18.65
CA PRO A 524 9.98 1.17 17.22
C PRO A 524 9.66 2.62 16.86
N SER A 525 10.67 3.42 16.53
CA SER A 525 10.52 4.85 16.22
C SER A 525 10.22 5.14 14.75
N ASN A 526 10.57 4.23 13.82
CA ASN A 526 10.29 4.36 12.39
C ASN A 526 9.73 3.05 11.83
N PRO A 527 8.42 2.96 11.60
CA PRO A 527 7.78 1.76 11.06
C PRO A 527 8.30 1.34 9.69
N GLY A 528 8.62 2.29 8.79
CA GLY A 528 9.20 2.01 7.47
C GLY A 528 10.56 1.32 7.59
N PHE A 529 11.44 1.87 8.42
CA PHE A 529 12.74 1.25 8.69
C PHE A 529 12.59 -0.17 9.25
N CYS A 530 11.72 -0.35 10.25
CA CYS A 530 11.48 -1.66 10.88
C CYS A 530 10.96 -2.68 9.86
N TYR A 531 10.03 -2.27 9.01
CA TYR A 531 9.52 -3.13 7.93
C TYR A 531 10.64 -3.60 7.00
N TYR A 532 11.44 -2.67 6.46
CA TYR A 532 12.54 -3.00 5.55
C TYR A 532 13.64 -3.81 6.24
N HIS A 533 13.84 -3.60 7.55
CA HIS A 533 14.75 -4.41 8.35
C HIS A 533 14.28 -5.88 8.42
N PHE A 534 13.02 -6.13 8.78
CA PHE A 534 12.50 -7.49 8.87
C PHE A 534 12.34 -8.15 7.49
N GLU A 535 12.07 -7.38 6.44
CA GLU A 535 12.15 -7.88 5.06
C GLU A 535 13.58 -8.29 4.69
N SER A 536 14.60 -7.54 5.13
CA SER A 536 16.00 -7.90 4.91
C SER A 536 16.38 -9.20 5.63
N VAL A 537 15.91 -9.38 6.86
CA VAL A 537 16.07 -10.64 7.60
C VAL A 537 15.35 -11.78 6.86
N GLY A 538 14.14 -11.57 6.41
CA GLY A 538 13.39 -12.55 5.62
C GLY A 538 14.08 -12.94 4.32
N ALA A 539 14.71 -11.98 3.62
CA ALA A 539 15.51 -12.23 2.42
C ALA A 539 16.73 -13.10 2.73
N ALA A 540 17.48 -12.80 3.81
CA ALA A 540 18.60 -13.61 4.24
C ALA A 540 18.18 -15.06 4.56
N ILE A 541 17.07 -15.24 5.28
CA ILE A 541 16.48 -16.55 5.58
C ILE A 541 16.08 -17.28 4.29
N ARG A 542 15.40 -16.60 3.38
CA ARG A 542 14.90 -17.21 2.14
C ARG A 542 16.02 -17.75 1.27
N PHE A 543 17.10 -17.00 1.12
CA PHE A 543 18.13 -17.30 0.14
C PHE A 543 19.34 -18.07 0.72
N ALA A 544 19.65 -17.91 2.00
CA ALA A 544 20.69 -18.69 2.65
C ALA A 544 20.17 -19.91 3.43
N GLY A 545 18.89 -19.91 3.83
CA GLY A 545 18.30 -20.97 4.64
C GLY A 545 18.45 -22.39 4.09
N PRO A 546 18.31 -22.62 2.77
CA PRO A 546 18.51 -23.96 2.21
C PRO A 546 19.87 -24.61 2.49
N THR A 547 20.92 -23.81 2.73
CA THR A 547 22.29 -24.31 2.96
C THR A 547 22.87 -23.91 4.33
N GLN A 548 22.29 -22.92 5.01
CA GLN A 548 22.83 -22.29 6.22
C GLN A 548 21.79 -22.16 7.35
N ALA A 549 20.83 -23.09 7.41
CA ALA A 549 19.70 -23.03 8.36
C ALA A 549 20.16 -22.90 9.82
N ASP A 550 21.15 -23.70 10.24
CA ASP A 550 21.64 -23.71 11.61
C ASP A 550 22.33 -22.39 12.00
N ALA A 551 23.10 -21.80 11.09
CA ALA A 551 23.74 -20.51 11.32
C ALA A 551 22.73 -19.37 11.48
N ILE A 552 21.65 -19.41 10.70
CA ILE A 552 20.55 -18.42 10.77
C ILE A 552 19.78 -18.60 12.06
N GLU A 553 19.38 -19.83 12.39
CA GLU A 553 18.63 -20.14 13.62
C GLU A 553 19.42 -19.72 14.86
N SER A 554 20.68 -20.13 14.97
CA SER A 554 21.54 -19.78 16.12
C SER A 554 21.80 -18.28 16.26
N SER A 555 21.78 -17.52 15.15
CA SER A 555 22.00 -16.07 15.18
C SER A 555 20.77 -15.29 15.66
N PHE A 556 19.56 -15.68 15.23
CA PHE A 556 18.34 -14.91 15.47
C PHE A 556 17.46 -15.46 16.59
N PHE A 557 17.57 -16.75 16.94
CA PHE A 557 16.60 -17.37 17.84
C PHE A 557 16.43 -16.61 19.16
N GLU A 558 17.51 -16.34 19.86
CA GLU A 558 17.45 -15.68 21.18
C GLU A 558 16.92 -14.25 21.10
N VAL A 559 17.31 -13.48 20.07
CA VAL A 559 16.85 -12.09 19.93
C VAL A 559 15.36 -12.05 19.56
N PHE A 560 14.86 -13.01 18.79
CA PHE A 560 13.45 -13.11 18.47
C PHE A 560 12.61 -13.55 19.67
N VAL A 561 13.09 -14.50 20.45
CA VAL A 561 12.44 -14.89 21.72
C VAL A 561 12.38 -13.69 22.67
N ALA A 562 13.45 -12.89 22.75
CA ALA A 562 13.45 -11.68 23.56
C ALA A 562 12.41 -10.63 23.10
N ILE A 563 12.13 -10.54 21.79
CA ILE A 563 11.03 -9.70 21.27
C ILE A 563 9.66 -10.26 21.69
N LEU A 564 9.45 -11.58 21.59
CA LEU A 564 8.18 -12.20 21.98
C LEU A 564 7.87 -12.05 23.48
N GLN A 565 8.93 -11.97 24.31
CA GLN A 565 8.84 -11.75 25.76
C GLN A 565 8.75 -10.28 26.15
N GLY A 566 9.02 -9.37 25.20
CA GLY A 566 8.97 -7.92 25.42
C GLY A 566 7.58 -7.32 25.22
N ASP A 567 7.49 -6.02 25.52
CA ASP A 567 6.23 -5.27 25.50
C ASP A 567 5.90 -4.64 24.12
N VAL A 568 6.77 -4.81 23.13
CA VAL A 568 6.57 -4.25 21.77
C VAL A 568 5.76 -5.22 20.92
N ASP A 569 4.45 -5.05 20.94
CA ASP A 569 3.51 -5.94 20.24
C ASP A 569 3.63 -5.85 18.72
N GLU A 570 4.05 -4.72 18.18
CA GLU A 570 4.21 -4.46 16.74
C GLU A 570 5.20 -5.41 16.08
N PHE A 571 6.20 -5.90 16.81
CA PHE A 571 7.22 -6.80 16.25
C PHE A 571 6.84 -8.28 16.30
N LYS A 572 5.89 -8.67 17.15
CA LYS A 572 5.48 -10.08 17.32
C LYS A 572 5.03 -10.72 16.00
N PRO A 573 4.19 -10.06 15.18
CA PRO A 573 3.81 -10.62 13.87
C PRO A 573 5.00 -10.83 12.92
N TYR A 574 6.00 -9.96 12.92
CA TYR A 574 7.21 -10.15 12.10
C TYR A 574 7.99 -11.38 12.55
N VAL A 575 8.21 -11.51 13.85
CA VAL A 575 8.97 -12.62 14.43
C VAL A 575 8.35 -13.98 14.11
N PHE A 576 7.03 -14.14 14.25
CA PHE A 576 6.36 -15.39 13.89
C PHE A 576 6.46 -15.72 12.40
N GLN A 577 6.38 -14.72 11.53
CA GLN A 577 6.60 -14.91 10.10
C GLN A 577 8.04 -15.33 9.78
N LEU A 578 9.03 -14.77 10.48
CA LEU A 578 10.43 -15.11 10.29
C LEU A 578 10.75 -16.52 10.81
N PHE A 579 10.21 -16.92 11.95
CA PHE A 579 10.30 -18.31 12.40
C PHE A 579 9.66 -19.29 11.39
N ALA A 580 8.49 -18.96 10.86
CA ALA A 580 7.86 -19.73 9.80
C ALA A 580 8.74 -19.83 8.54
N ALA A 581 9.39 -18.73 8.16
CA ALA A 581 10.31 -18.70 7.03
C ALA A 581 11.57 -19.55 7.27
N MET A 582 12.13 -19.54 8.51
CA MET A 582 13.25 -20.41 8.89
C MET A 582 12.85 -21.89 8.76
N LEU A 583 11.70 -22.27 9.31
CA LEU A 583 11.18 -23.63 9.20
C LEU A 583 10.97 -24.07 7.75
N ALA A 584 10.38 -23.19 6.92
CA ALA A 584 10.08 -23.47 5.53
C ALA A 584 11.33 -23.54 4.64
N SER A 585 12.39 -22.78 4.94
CA SER A 585 13.65 -22.79 4.18
C SER A 585 14.61 -23.87 4.58
N ASN A 586 14.54 -24.38 5.81
CA ASN A 586 15.37 -25.48 6.29
C ASN A 586 14.95 -26.80 5.62
N PRO A 587 15.84 -27.47 4.87
CA PRO A 587 15.51 -28.74 4.19
C PRO A 587 15.38 -29.92 5.16
N SER A 588 15.79 -29.80 6.42
CA SER A 588 15.66 -30.87 7.42
C SER A 588 14.19 -31.28 7.60
N PRO A 589 13.88 -32.56 7.63
CA PRO A 589 12.53 -33.04 7.94
C PRO A 589 12.14 -32.88 9.41
N THR A 590 13.10 -32.58 10.28
CA THR A 590 12.92 -32.39 11.73
C THR A 590 13.22 -30.96 12.13
N VAL A 591 12.71 -30.56 13.30
CA VAL A 591 12.95 -29.25 13.89
C VAL A 591 13.83 -29.35 15.14
N SER A 592 14.54 -28.27 15.46
CA SER A 592 15.30 -28.15 16.69
C SER A 592 14.39 -28.17 17.93
N THR A 593 14.95 -28.58 19.08
CA THR A 593 14.22 -28.54 20.35
C THR A 593 13.76 -27.11 20.70
N GLN A 594 14.57 -26.12 20.35
CA GLN A 594 14.25 -24.70 20.58
C GLN A 594 13.02 -24.27 19.79
N MET A 595 12.94 -24.63 18.51
CA MET A 595 11.75 -24.34 17.68
C MET A 595 10.49 -25.06 18.19
N GLN A 596 10.61 -26.32 18.66
CA GLN A 596 9.49 -27.06 19.23
C GLN A 596 8.93 -26.37 20.48
N GLN A 597 9.78 -25.76 21.32
CA GLN A 597 9.36 -25.04 22.52
C GLN A 597 8.51 -23.79 22.22
N LEU A 598 8.57 -23.25 20.99
CA LEU A 598 7.74 -22.10 20.57
C LEU A 598 6.28 -22.50 20.32
N VAL A 599 5.94 -23.77 20.16
CA VAL A 599 4.58 -24.22 19.90
C VAL A 599 3.66 -23.83 21.07
N GLN A 600 4.07 -24.09 22.30
CA GLN A 600 3.25 -23.80 23.50
C GLN A 600 2.94 -22.30 23.63
N PRO A 601 3.91 -21.36 23.54
CA PRO A 601 3.59 -19.92 23.50
C PRO A 601 2.68 -19.53 22.33
N ALA A 602 2.90 -20.07 21.13
CA ALA A 602 2.08 -19.78 19.97
C ALA A 602 0.61 -20.21 20.12
N LEU A 603 0.33 -21.17 20.99
CA LEU A 603 -1.02 -21.64 21.31
C LEU A 603 -1.70 -20.80 22.42
N THR A 604 -1.04 -19.79 22.99
CA THR A 604 -1.59 -18.92 24.04
C THR A 604 -2.77 -18.11 23.49
N PRO A 605 -3.97 -18.22 24.08
CA PRO A 605 -5.19 -17.60 23.53
C PRO A 605 -5.11 -16.10 23.32
N SER A 606 -4.43 -15.36 24.22
CA SER A 606 -4.29 -13.89 24.13
C SER A 606 -3.56 -13.42 22.88
N TYR A 607 -2.62 -14.18 22.35
CA TYR A 607 -1.95 -13.83 21.09
C TYR A 607 -2.90 -13.82 19.89
N TRP A 608 -3.95 -14.63 19.92
CA TRP A 608 -4.97 -14.74 18.87
C TRP A 608 -6.08 -13.69 18.98
N ASP A 609 -6.04 -12.81 19.96
CA ASP A 609 -6.94 -11.67 20.09
C ASP A 609 -6.48 -10.46 19.26
N SER A 610 -5.20 -10.35 19.02
CA SER A 610 -4.63 -9.30 18.14
C SER A 610 -4.82 -9.66 16.67
N LYS A 611 -5.48 -8.78 15.91
CA LYS A 611 -5.73 -8.97 14.46
C LYS A 611 -4.43 -9.16 13.65
N GLY A 612 -3.37 -8.44 14.00
CA GLY A 612 -2.08 -8.52 13.35
C GLY A 612 -1.34 -9.85 13.57
N ASN A 613 -1.56 -10.49 14.72
CA ASN A 613 -0.90 -11.74 15.06
C ASN A 613 -1.50 -12.97 14.37
N VAL A 614 -2.82 -12.97 14.12
CA VAL A 614 -3.52 -14.16 13.59
C VAL A 614 -2.88 -14.72 12.31
N PRO A 615 -2.61 -13.94 11.26
CA PRO A 615 -1.95 -14.45 10.04
C PRO A 615 -0.55 -15.02 10.32
N ALA A 616 0.21 -14.35 11.16
CA ALA A 616 1.61 -14.71 11.47
C ALA A 616 1.69 -16.01 12.27
N LEU A 617 0.86 -16.15 13.32
CA LEU A 617 0.77 -17.35 14.14
C LEU A 617 0.27 -18.55 13.32
N ASN A 618 -0.77 -18.33 12.51
CA ASN A 618 -1.27 -19.37 11.62
C ASN A 618 -0.17 -19.88 10.68
N ARG A 619 0.59 -18.96 10.11
CA ARG A 619 1.71 -19.31 9.24
C ARG A 619 2.80 -20.08 9.97
N PHE A 620 3.12 -19.69 11.20
CA PHE A 620 4.07 -20.42 12.05
C PHE A 620 3.60 -21.85 12.33
N LEU A 621 2.33 -22.03 12.75
CA LEU A 621 1.77 -23.37 12.98
C LEU A 621 1.76 -24.22 11.70
N CYS A 622 1.35 -23.65 10.57
CA CYS A 622 1.38 -24.35 9.29
C CYS A 622 2.79 -24.71 8.81
N ALA A 623 3.83 -23.99 9.27
CA ALA A 623 5.22 -24.32 8.93
C ALA A 623 5.83 -25.37 9.87
N ILE A 624 5.49 -25.38 11.15
CA ILE A 624 6.09 -26.30 12.13
C ILE A 624 5.38 -27.67 12.15
N ILE A 625 4.07 -27.71 11.97
CA ILE A 625 3.27 -28.95 12.02
C ILE A 625 3.80 -30.02 11.04
N PRO A 626 4.13 -29.74 9.78
CA PRO A 626 4.65 -30.76 8.87
C PRO A 626 5.93 -31.46 9.33
N LYS A 627 6.68 -30.81 10.21
CA LYS A 627 7.99 -31.29 10.70
C LYS A 627 7.97 -31.82 12.15
N ALA A 628 6.91 -31.50 12.91
CA ALA A 628 6.80 -31.80 14.33
C ALA A 628 5.44 -32.40 14.73
N ALA A 629 4.63 -32.90 13.79
CA ALA A 629 3.26 -33.35 14.05
C ALA A 629 3.18 -34.42 15.14
N GLU A 630 4.09 -35.42 15.11
CA GLU A 630 4.12 -36.50 16.11
C GLU A 630 4.46 -35.99 17.50
N GLN A 631 5.45 -35.09 17.61
CA GLN A 631 5.86 -34.49 18.87
C GLN A 631 4.76 -33.59 19.48
N ILE A 632 4.08 -32.81 18.61
CA ILE A 632 2.97 -31.93 19.01
C ILE A 632 1.79 -32.79 19.52
N ALA A 633 1.47 -33.88 18.81
CA ALA A 633 0.44 -34.84 19.25
C ALA A 633 0.81 -35.54 20.56
N ALA A 634 2.07 -35.98 20.71
CA ALA A 634 2.57 -36.62 21.93
C ALA A 634 2.59 -35.68 23.15
N ALA A 635 2.77 -34.36 22.91
CA ALA A 635 2.68 -33.32 23.92
C ALA A 635 1.23 -32.92 24.31
N ASN A 636 0.22 -33.61 23.79
CA ASN A 636 -1.21 -33.33 23.99
C ASN A 636 -1.64 -31.89 23.60
N GLN A 637 -1.01 -31.32 22.55
CA GLN A 637 -1.30 -29.96 22.08
C GLN A 637 -2.38 -29.95 20.97
N THR A 638 -2.85 -31.10 20.53
CA THR A 638 -3.88 -31.26 19.48
C THR A 638 -5.15 -30.48 19.83
N GLU A 639 -5.65 -30.63 21.05
CA GLU A 639 -6.88 -29.94 21.51
C GLU A 639 -6.72 -28.43 21.43
N ALA A 640 -5.59 -27.88 21.91
CA ALA A 640 -5.34 -26.44 21.87
C ALA A 640 -5.34 -25.89 20.44
N ILE A 641 -4.77 -26.62 19.48
CA ILE A 641 -4.81 -26.25 18.05
C ILE A 641 -6.25 -26.26 17.52
N LEU A 642 -7.06 -27.24 17.91
CA LEU A 642 -8.45 -27.34 17.47
C LEU A 642 -9.36 -26.28 18.11
N VAL A 643 -9.06 -25.84 19.33
CA VAL A 643 -9.71 -24.68 19.96
C VAL A 643 -9.42 -23.40 19.18
N ILE A 644 -8.18 -23.21 18.70
CA ILE A 644 -7.82 -22.10 17.83
C ILE A 644 -8.60 -22.20 16.49
N PHE A 645 -8.65 -23.38 15.89
CA PHE A 645 -9.45 -23.62 14.70
C PHE A 645 -10.91 -23.21 14.92
N GLN A 646 -11.53 -23.62 16.02
CA GLN A 646 -12.90 -23.28 16.38
C GLN A 646 -13.10 -21.76 16.48
N LYS A 647 -12.17 -21.05 17.12
CA LYS A 647 -12.19 -19.58 17.22
C LYS A 647 -12.14 -18.92 15.85
N LEU A 648 -11.20 -19.34 15.00
CA LEU A 648 -10.96 -18.74 13.69
C LEU A 648 -12.11 -19.03 12.71
N VAL A 649 -12.64 -20.26 12.66
CA VAL A 649 -13.70 -20.65 11.73
C VAL A 649 -15.02 -19.93 12.00
N SER A 650 -15.21 -19.46 13.22
CA SER A 650 -16.39 -18.70 13.62
C SER A 650 -16.41 -17.26 13.08
N SER A 651 -15.28 -16.74 12.60
CA SER A 651 -15.13 -15.38 12.09
C SER A 651 -14.99 -15.36 10.57
N LYS A 652 -15.76 -14.48 9.90
CA LYS A 652 -15.63 -14.26 8.44
C LYS A 652 -14.25 -13.74 8.06
N ALA A 653 -13.61 -12.94 8.91
CA ALA A 653 -12.30 -12.38 8.66
C ALA A 653 -11.16 -13.42 8.72
N TYR A 654 -11.34 -14.52 9.45
CA TYR A 654 -10.29 -15.48 9.72
C TYR A 654 -10.55 -16.89 9.17
N GLU A 655 -11.67 -17.10 8.48
CA GLU A 655 -12.05 -18.41 7.93
C GLU A 655 -10.98 -19.03 7.03
N THR A 656 -10.24 -18.22 6.27
CA THR A 656 -9.14 -18.68 5.43
C THR A 656 -8.03 -19.32 6.27
N TYR A 657 -7.62 -18.66 7.36
CA TYR A 657 -6.57 -19.15 8.26
C TYR A 657 -7.03 -20.40 9.03
N ALA A 658 -8.29 -20.45 9.41
CA ALA A 658 -8.88 -21.65 10.02
C ALA A 658 -8.74 -22.85 9.11
N MET A 659 -9.10 -22.69 7.83
CA MET A 659 -9.07 -23.78 6.87
C MET A 659 -7.64 -24.20 6.51
N ASP A 660 -6.70 -23.25 6.37
CA ASP A 660 -5.29 -23.57 6.15
C ASP A 660 -4.70 -24.36 7.34
N LEU A 661 -5.04 -23.99 8.57
CA LEU A 661 -4.60 -24.70 9.78
C LEU A 661 -5.15 -26.14 9.83
N ILE A 662 -6.45 -26.31 9.66
CA ILE A 662 -7.06 -27.66 9.77
C ILE A 662 -6.63 -28.59 8.63
N GLU A 663 -6.44 -28.08 7.42
CA GLU A 663 -5.89 -28.85 6.30
C GLU A 663 -4.47 -29.32 6.62
N THR A 664 -3.64 -28.44 7.19
CA THR A 664 -2.28 -28.78 7.61
C THR A 664 -2.27 -29.86 8.70
N VAL A 665 -3.17 -29.74 9.67
CA VAL A 665 -3.34 -30.72 10.75
C VAL A 665 -3.76 -32.08 10.16
N VAL A 666 -4.79 -32.13 9.34
CA VAL A 666 -5.29 -33.38 8.74
C VAL A 666 -4.25 -34.04 7.83
N HIS A 667 -3.49 -33.23 7.09
CA HIS A 667 -2.45 -33.74 6.21
C HIS A 667 -1.28 -34.38 6.97
N ASN A 668 -0.92 -33.86 8.12
CA ASN A 668 0.35 -34.21 8.80
C ASN A 668 0.19 -35.02 10.08
N PHE A 669 -0.89 -34.84 10.85
CA PHE A 669 -1.07 -35.55 12.11
C PHE A 669 -1.33 -37.05 11.92
N PRO A 670 -0.94 -37.88 12.90
CA PRO A 670 -1.44 -39.27 12.97
C PRO A 670 -2.96 -39.30 13.05
N VAL A 671 -3.60 -40.17 12.30
CA VAL A 671 -5.09 -40.29 12.29
C VAL A 671 -5.65 -40.55 13.68
N THR A 672 -4.93 -41.35 14.48
CA THR A 672 -5.28 -41.68 15.87
C THR A 672 -5.36 -40.44 16.79
N ALA A 673 -4.51 -39.43 16.55
CA ALA A 673 -4.53 -38.17 17.31
C ALA A 673 -5.78 -37.31 17.03
N LEU A 674 -6.49 -37.56 15.93
CA LEU A 674 -7.68 -36.84 15.50
C LEU A 674 -8.99 -37.62 15.68
N GLU A 675 -8.93 -38.88 16.11
CA GLU A 675 -10.07 -39.80 16.12
C GLU A 675 -11.31 -39.24 16.82
N ASN A 676 -11.12 -38.61 17.97
CA ASN A 676 -12.22 -38.04 18.76
C ASN A 676 -12.70 -36.68 18.26
N TYR A 677 -11.97 -36.02 17.36
CA TYR A 677 -12.22 -34.66 16.94
C TYR A 677 -12.90 -34.52 15.58
N TRP A 678 -12.95 -35.57 14.76
CA TRP A 678 -13.53 -35.53 13.41
C TRP A 678 -14.99 -35.12 13.39
N THR A 679 -15.81 -35.69 14.26
CA THR A 679 -17.24 -35.34 14.34
C THR A 679 -17.48 -33.91 14.78
N PRO A 680 -16.85 -33.38 15.87
CA PRO A 680 -16.94 -31.97 16.24
C PRO A 680 -16.44 -31.02 15.15
N MET A 681 -15.36 -31.34 14.45
CA MET A 681 -14.83 -30.50 13.37
C MET A 681 -15.83 -30.35 12.22
N LEU A 682 -16.39 -31.48 11.73
CA LEU A 682 -17.39 -31.44 10.67
C LEU A 682 -18.68 -30.75 11.13
N GLN A 683 -19.08 -30.91 12.38
CA GLN A 683 -20.24 -30.21 12.93
C GLN A 683 -20.05 -28.69 12.90
N LEU A 684 -18.88 -28.18 13.25
CA LEU A 684 -18.56 -26.76 13.17
C LEU A 684 -18.62 -26.24 11.72
N MET A 685 -18.04 -27.00 10.79
CA MET A 685 -18.04 -26.63 9.37
C MET A 685 -19.47 -26.65 8.79
N PHE A 686 -20.28 -27.64 9.11
CA PHE A 686 -21.67 -27.73 8.63
C PHE A 686 -22.53 -26.61 9.26
N THR A 687 -22.32 -26.30 10.52
CA THR A 687 -22.99 -25.16 11.18
C THR A 687 -22.65 -23.85 10.48
N ARG A 688 -21.38 -23.68 10.11
CA ARG A 688 -20.92 -22.51 9.37
C ARG A 688 -21.52 -22.42 7.96
N LEU A 689 -21.62 -23.55 7.24
CA LEU A 689 -22.28 -23.64 5.94
C LEU A 689 -23.78 -23.31 6.00
N SER A 690 -24.46 -23.69 7.09
CA SER A 690 -25.89 -23.48 7.26
C SER A 690 -26.24 -22.05 7.69
N ASN A 691 -25.51 -21.51 8.66
CA ASN A 691 -25.92 -20.29 9.37
C ASN A 691 -25.25 -19.01 8.86
N SER A 692 -24.04 -19.10 8.28
CA SER A 692 -23.25 -17.91 7.94
C SER A 692 -22.30 -18.16 6.76
N LYS A 693 -22.79 -18.84 5.75
CA LYS A 693 -22.08 -19.20 4.53
C LYS A 693 -21.50 -17.96 3.82
N THR A 694 -20.22 -18.04 3.48
CA THR A 694 -19.56 -17.15 2.52
C THR A 694 -19.09 -17.95 1.32
N GLU A 695 -18.87 -17.31 0.19
CA GLU A 695 -18.32 -17.98 -1.00
C GLU A 695 -16.90 -18.50 -0.72
N ASN A 696 -16.07 -17.70 -0.08
CA ASN A 696 -14.71 -18.09 0.29
C ASN A 696 -14.69 -19.32 1.20
N PHE A 697 -15.50 -19.32 2.26
CA PHE A 697 -15.59 -20.48 3.16
C PHE A 697 -16.08 -21.73 2.41
N THR A 698 -17.05 -21.57 1.52
CA THR A 698 -17.58 -22.69 0.71
C THR A 698 -16.48 -23.33 -0.14
N LEU A 699 -15.70 -22.53 -0.87
CA LEU A 699 -14.59 -23.03 -1.68
C LEU A 699 -13.49 -23.68 -0.83
N ARG A 700 -13.20 -23.14 0.35
CA ARG A 700 -12.26 -23.73 1.31
C ARG A 700 -12.76 -25.07 1.88
N PHE A 701 -14.04 -25.15 2.18
CA PHE A 701 -14.66 -26.41 2.62
C PHE A 701 -14.61 -27.48 1.51
N ILE A 702 -14.87 -27.14 0.26
CA ILE A 702 -14.77 -28.05 -0.88
C ILE A 702 -13.33 -28.57 -1.04
N ARG A 703 -12.35 -27.68 -0.92
CA ARG A 703 -10.93 -28.03 -0.92
C ARG A 703 -10.60 -29.00 0.21
N PHE A 704 -11.07 -28.74 1.43
CA PHE A 704 -10.92 -29.63 2.58
C PHE A 704 -11.53 -31.02 2.33
N TYR A 705 -12.76 -31.08 1.77
CA TYR A 705 -13.40 -32.35 1.39
C TYR A 705 -12.52 -33.14 0.41
N HIS A 706 -12.03 -32.49 -0.64
CA HIS A 706 -11.18 -33.15 -1.61
C HIS A 706 -9.84 -33.61 -1.02
N LEU A 707 -9.26 -32.83 -0.10
CA LEU A 707 -8.05 -33.26 0.61
C LEU A 707 -8.30 -34.55 1.41
N VAL A 708 -9.34 -34.56 2.26
CA VAL A 708 -9.69 -35.76 3.06
C VAL A 708 -9.99 -36.97 2.18
N SER A 709 -10.77 -36.76 1.12
CA SER A 709 -11.15 -37.83 0.20
C SER A 709 -9.99 -38.37 -0.64
N ALA A 710 -8.95 -37.57 -0.85
CA ALA A 710 -7.74 -37.98 -1.54
C ALA A 710 -6.74 -38.74 -0.64
N LEU A 711 -6.78 -38.59 0.68
CA LEU A 711 -5.85 -39.19 1.63
C LEU A 711 -6.15 -40.64 2.00
N VAL A 712 -6.51 -41.46 1.03
CA VAL A 712 -6.82 -42.91 1.20
C VAL A 712 -5.67 -43.67 1.86
N ASN A 713 -4.43 -43.34 1.54
CA ASN A 713 -3.22 -43.95 2.12
C ASN A 713 -3.11 -43.78 3.64
N LYS A 714 -3.79 -42.77 4.19
CA LYS A 714 -3.88 -42.51 5.65
C LYS A 714 -5.10 -43.17 6.32
N GLY A 715 -5.87 -43.99 5.62
CA GLY A 715 -7.12 -44.57 6.10
C GLY A 715 -8.28 -43.56 6.09
N LEU A 716 -8.08 -42.40 5.45
CA LEU A 716 -9.15 -41.43 5.14
C LEU A 716 -9.80 -41.80 3.78
N GLY A 717 -10.50 -40.91 3.16
CA GLY A 717 -11.17 -41.18 1.89
C GLY A 717 -12.64 -40.75 1.90
N ALA A 718 -13.32 -40.93 0.77
CA ALA A 718 -14.74 -40.58 0.65
C ALA A 718 -15.62 -41.33 1.66
N ASP A 719 -15.42 -42.63 1.84
CA ASP A 719 -16.21 -43.46 2.77
C ASP A 719 -16.02 -43.01 4.24
N PHE A 720 -14.80 -42.65 4.61
CA PHE A 720 -14.51 -42.10 5.94
C PHE A 720 -15.26 -40.78 6.16
N PHE A 721 -15.20 -39.86 5.17
CA PHE A 721 -15.90 -38.60 5.25
C PHE A 721 -17.42 -38.78 5.37
N ILE A 722 -18.00 -39.65 4.56
CA ILE A 722 -19.43 -39.98 4.58
C ILE A 722 -19.83 -40.54 5.95
N ALA A 723 -19.10 -41.52 6.47
CA ALA A 723 -19.38 -42.10 7.78
C ALA A 723 -19.26 -41.07 8.92
N THR A 724 -18.34 -40.13 8.83
CA THR A 724 -18.19 -39.06 9.81
C THR A 724 -19.32 -38.03 9.68
N ALA A 725 -19.70 -37.66 8.46
CA ALA A 725 -20.82 -36.74 8.21
C ALA A 725 -22.16 -37.34 8.71
N ASP A 726 -22.39 -38.66 8.51
CA ASP A 726 -23.56 -39.34 9.03
C ASP A 726 -23.61 -39.40 10.58
N ARG A 727 -22.46 -39.39 11.24
CA ARG A 727 -22.39 -39.22 12.73
C ARG A 727 -22.83 -37.84 13.20
N VAL A 728 -22.62 -36.81 12.38
CA VAL A 728 -23.09 -35.44 12.69
C VAL A 728 -24.59 -35.36 12.45
N GLN A 729 -25.05 -35.83 11.29
CA GLN A 729 -26.48 -35.89 10.93
C GLN A 729 -26.68 -36.94 9.86
N GLU A 730 -27.60 -37.85 10.06
CA GLU A 730 -27.92 -38.93 9.13
C GLU A 730 -28.30 -38.39 7.75
N ASN A 731 -27.69 -38.94 6.71
CA ASN A 731 -27.87 -38.55 5.28
C ASN A 731 -27.47 -37.10 4.93
N VAL A 732 -26.79 -36.34 5.77
CA VAL A 732 -26.38 -34.97 5.49
C VAL A 732 -25.41 -34.84 4.31
N PHE A 733 -24.64 -35.92 4.03
CA PHE A 733 -23.67 -35.88 2.94
C PHE A 733 -24.32 -35.65 1.57
N THR A 734 -25.49 -36.29 1.32
CA THR A 734 -26.15 -36.21 0.01
C THR A 734 -26.41 -34.77 -0.45
N PRO A 735 -27.12 -33.91 0.29
CA PRO A 735 -27.36 -32.53 -0.13
C PRO A 735 -26.05 -31.70 -0.19
N ILE A 736 -25.15 -31.90 0.74
CA ILE A 736 -23.86 -31.19 0.72
C ILE A 736 -23.07 -31.55 -0.54
N TYR A 737 -23.01 -32.84 -0.89
CA TYR A 737 -22.26 -33.30 -2.05
C TYR A 737 -22.86 -32.83 -3.38
N THR A 738 -24.19 -32.94 -3.52
CA THR A 738 -24.88 -32.62 -4.78
C THR A 738 -25.16 -31.14 -4.98
N GLN A 739 -25.34 -30.35 -3.92
CA GLN A 739 -25.69 -28.93 -4.00
C GLN A 739 -24.51 -27.97 -3.77
N ILE A 740 -23.45 -28.42 -3.11
CA ILE A 740 -22.30 -27.59 -2.76
C ILE A 740 -21.01 -28.13 -3.38
N ILE A 741 -20.60 -29.37 -3.03
CA ILE A 741 -19.27 -29.88 -3.39
C ILE A 741 -19.13 -30.02 -4.91
N LEU A 742 -19.94 -30.81 -5.56
CA LEU A 742 -19.80 -31.09 -7.00
C LEU A 742 -20.00 -29.86 -7.88
N PRO A 743 -21.04 -29.00 -7.68
CA PRO A 743 -21.24 -27.83 -8.52
C PRO A 743 -20.10 -26.83 -8.41
N ASP A 744 -19.65 -26.56 -7.19
CA ASP A 744 -18.67 -25.52 -6.93
C ASP A 744 -17.21 -26.04 -7.03
N THR A 745 -16.98 -27.36 -7.18
CA THR A 745 -15.64 -27.92 -7.50
C THR A 745 -15.06 -27.29 -8.77
N GLN A 746 -15.90 -26.97 -9.76
CA GLN A 746 -15.45 -26.32 -10.99
C GLN A 746 -14.94 -24.88 -10.78
N LYS A 747 -15.30 -24.22 -9.69
CA LYS A 747 -14.85 -22.87 -9.31
C LYS A 747 -13.44 -22.85 -8.70
N LEU A 748 -12.87 -24.01 -8.37
CA LEU A 748 -11.50 -24.08 -7.87
C LEU A 748 -10.54 -23.58 -8.96
N SER A 749 -9.90 -22.45 -8.74
CA SER A 749 -9.03 -21.78 -9.71
C SER A 749 -7.55 -22.13 -9.55
N ARG A 750 -7.13 -22.49 -8.33
CA ARG A 750 -5.72 -22.80 -8.04
C ARG A 750 -5.33 -24.16 -8.61
N PRO A 751 -4.17 -24.27 -9.29
CA PRO A 751 -3.74 -25.50 -9.95
C PRO A 751 -3.71 -26.72 -9.02
N PHE A 752 -3.15 -26.59 -7.83
CA PHE A 752 -3.02 -27.69 -6.88
C PHE A 752 -4.35 -28.07 -6.21
N ASP A 753 -5.27 -27.14 -6.04
CA ASP A 753 -6.62 -27.43 -5.54
C ASP A 753 -7.40 -28.25 -6.58
N ARG A 754 -7.29 -27.90 -7.87
CA ARG A 754 -7.89 -28.67 -8.96
C ARG A 754 -7.26 -30.07 -9.09
N LYS A 755 -5.93 -30.17 -8.98
CA LYS A 755 -5.21 -31.45 -8.96
C LYS A 755 -5.70 -32.32 -7.81
N THR A 756 -5.84 -31.79 -6.61
CA THR A 756 -6.38 -32.49 -5.44
C THR A 756 -7.82 -32.95 -5.70
N ALA A 757 -8.66 -32.13 -6.32
CA ALA A 757 -10.03 -32.48 -6.66
C ALA A 757 -10.09 -33.64 -7.67
N VAL A 758 -9.25 -33.61 -8.70
CA VAL A 758 -9.15 -34.72 -9.68
C VAL A 758 -8.75 -36.03 -9.00
N ILE A 759 -7.72 -35.99 -8.13
CA ILE A 759 -7.26 -37.17 -7.39
C ILE A 759 -8.38 -37.70 -6.47
N SER A 760 -9.05 -36.80 -5.75
CA SER A 760 -10.17 -37.13 -4.85
C SER A 760 -11.31 -37.82 -5.59
N LEU A 761 -11.78 -37.23 -6.69
CA LEU A 761 -12.90 -37.79 -7.47
C LEU A 761 -12.51 -39.11 -8.10
N THR A 762 -11.28 -39.24 -8.60
CA THR A 762 -10.77 -40.50 -9.15
C THR A 762 -10.74 -41.61 -8.11
N ARG A 763 -10.20 -41.33 -6.91
CA ARG A 763 -10.17 -42.30 -5.80
C ARG A 763 -11.59 -42.66 -5.32
N THR A 764 -12.50 -41.69 -5.30
CA THR A 764 -13.90 -41.92 -4.97
C THR A 764 -14.53 -42.92 -5.97
N LEU A 765 -14.32 -42.75 -7.27
CA LEU A 765 -14.83 -43.67 -8.30
C LEU A 765 -14.18 -45.04 -8.24
N ALA A 766 -12.88 -45.09 -7.91
CA ALA A 766 -12.10 -46.31 -7.87
C ALA A 766 -12.35 -47.16 -6.61
N ASP A 767 -12.31 -46.54 -5.43
CA ASP A 767 -12.16 -47.24 -4.15
C ASP A 767 -13.38 -47.13 -3.21
N SER A 768 -14.28 -46.15 -3.39
CA SER A 768 -15.38 -45.93 -2.44
C SER A 768 -16.47 -47.00 -2.54
N GLN A 769 -16.69 -47.73 -1.44
CA GLN A 769 -17.77 -48.71 -1.33
C GLN A 769 -19.14 -47.99 -1.22
N ALA A 770 -19.22 -46.85 -0.62
CA ALA A 770 -20.47 -46.06 -0.55
C ALA A 770 -20.97 -45.67 -1.95
N PHE A 771 -20.06 -45.38 -2.89
CA PHE A 771 -20.42 -45.05 -4.28
C PHE A 771 -20.76 -46.29 -5.12
N VAL A 772 -20.38 -47.44 -4.66
CA VAL A 772 -20.78 -48.73 -5.27
C VAL A 772 -22.18 -49.15 -4.79
N ASP A 773 -22.50 -48.94 -3.54
CA ASP A 773 -23.74 -49.38 -2.89
C ASP A 773 -24.77 -48.24 -2.76
N ARG A 774 -24.60 -47.38 -1.78
CA ARG A 774 -25.56 -46.32 -1.40
C ARG A 774 -25.81 -45.29 -2.48
N TYR A 775 -24.75 -44.89 -3.18
CA TYR A 775 -24.78 -43.85 -4.21
C TYR A 775 -24.65 -44.40 -5.63
N SER A 776 -24.79 -45.70 -5.82
CA SER A 776 -24.57 -46.38 -7.10
C SER A 776 -25.50 -45.94 -8.24
N LYS A 777 -26.71 -45.45 -7.93
CA LYS A 777 -27.69 -45.07 -8.95
C LYS A 777 -27.36 -43.78 -9.68
N ARG A 778 -26.94 -42.75 -8.96
CA ARG A 778 -26.68 -41.41 -9.49
C ARG A 778 -25.34 -40.82 -9.05
N GLY A 779 -24.92 -41.09 -7.82
CA GLY A 779 -23.71 -40.48 -7.25
C GLY A 779 -22.47 -40.79 -8.04
N TRP A 780 -22.24 -42.04 -8.45
CA TRP A 780 -21.11 -42.46 -9.27
C TRP A 780 -21.07 -41.67 -10.61
N THR A 781 -22.23 -41.57 -11.28
CA THR A 781 -22.36 -40.87 -12.57
C THR A 781 -22.02 -39.41 -12.49
N ILE A 782 -22.62 -38.66 -11.54
CA ILE A 782 -22.35 -37.20 -11.39
C ILE A 782 -20.93 -36.93 -10.96
N THR A 783 -20.31 -37.83 -10.18
CA THR A 783 -18.90 -37.73 -9.80
C THR A 783 -17.98 -37.90 -11.03
N CYS A 784 -18.28 -38.87 -11.89
CA CYS A 784 -17.56 -39.08 -13.12
C CYS A 784 -17.69 -37.88 -14.08
N GLN A 785 -18.90 -37.35 -14.21
CA GLN A 785 -19.14 -36.12 -15.00
C GLN A 785 -18.32 -34.94 -14.49
N ALA A 786 -18.28 -34.70 -13.17
CA ALA A 786 -17.48 -33.64 -12.57
C ALA A 786 -15.97 -33.86 -12.81
N LEU A 787 -15.48 -35.09 -12.73
CA LEU A 787 -14.09 -35.44 -13.04
C LEU A 787 -13.75 -35.11 -14.50
N LEU A 788 -14.58 -35.59 -15.45
CA LEU A 788 -14.37 -35.33 -16.88
C LEU A 788 -14.36 -33.82 -17.17
N GLN A 789 -15.24 -33.05 -16.54
CA GLN A 789 -15.29 -31.59 -16.71
C GLN A 789 -14.02 -30.92 -16.20
N LEU A 790 -13.44 -31.35 -15.09
CA LEU A 790 -12.15 -30.88 -14.60
C LEU A 790 -10.99 -31.19 -15.55
N LEU A 791 -11.02 -32.35 -16.22
CA LEU A 791 -9.98 -32.79 -17.16
C LEU A 791 -10.04 -32.04 -18.50
N ILE A 792 -11.25 -31.63 -18.93
CA ILE A 792 -11.45 -30.82 -20.15
C ILE A 792 -10.97 -29.39 -19.98
N ASN A 793 -11.15 -28.81 -18.79
CA ASN A 793 -10.76 -27.45 -18.47
C ASN A 793 -9.56 -27.47 -17.53
N PRO A 794 -8.32 -27.62 -18.02
CA PRO A 794 -7.15 -27.66 -17.17
C PRO A 794 -6.94 -26.29 -16.49
N PRO A 795 -6.35 -26.28 -15.31
CA PRO A 795 -6.04 -25.02 -14.62
C PRO A 795 -5.00 -24.22 -15.40
N LEU A 796 -5.01 -22.90 -15.18
CA LEU A 796 -3.88 -22.06 -15.61
C LEU A 796 -2.59 -22.55 -14.94
N PRO A 797 -1.45 -22.50 -15.64
CA PRO A 797 -0.18 -22.86 -15.03
C PRO A 797 0.04 -22.00 -13.77
N PRO A 798 0.69 -22.55 -12.73
CA PRO A 798 1.04 -21.74 -11.56
C PRO A 798 1.87 -20.55 -12.03
N ALA A 799 1.58 -19.37 -11.49
CA ALA A 799 2.43 -18.20 -11.72
C ALA A 799 3.86 -18.53 -11.30
N ALA A 800 4.84 -18.13 -12.09
CA ALA A 800 6.25 -18.26 -11.74
C ALA A 800 6.48 -17.43 -10.47
N ASP A 801 6.63 -18.08 -9.34
CA ASP A 801 6.43 -17.54 -8.00
C ASP A 801 7.72 -16.99 -7.40
N ASP A 802 8.67 -16.57 -8.25
CA ASP A 802 10.00 -16.12 -7.83
C ASP A 802 10.10 -14.59 -7.71
N THR A 803 9.02 -13.89 -8.03
CA THR A 803 8.95 -12.44 -7.89
C THR A 803 8.53 -12.04 -6.48
N ILE A 804 9.44 -11.38 -5.76
CA ILE A 804 9.10 -10.69 -4.52
C ILE A 804 8.45 -9.36 -4.94
N GLU A 805 7.17 -9.19 -4.61
CA GLU A 805 6.47 -7.94 -4.88
C GLU A 805 7.13 -6.80 -4.11
N ASP A 806 7.48 -5.73 -4.82
CA ASP A 806 7.88 -4.48 -4.20
C ASP A 806 6.61 -3.74 -3.77
N ARG A 807 6.42 -3.63 -2.48
CA ARG A 807 5.34 -2.83 -1.92
C ARG A 807 5.95 -1.63 -1.23
N ASP A 808 5.55 -0.46 -1.67
CA ASP A 808 5.87 0.75 -0.94
C ASP A 808 4.98 0.83 0.31
N VAL A 809 5.61 0.99 1.45
CA VAL A 809 4.91 1.02 2.74
C VAL A 809 3.98 2.23 2.83
N ASP A 810 4.36 3.33 2.20
CA ASP A 810 3.59 4.57 2.20
C ASP A 810 2.29 4.46 1.36
N GLU A 811 2.29 3.63 0.30
CA GLU A 811 1.09 3.39 -0.52
C GLU A 811 0.04 2.50 0.14
N LEU A 812 0.42 1.71 1.15
CA LEU A 812 -0.43 0.68 1.72
C LEU A 812 -1.20 1.10 2.98
N GLY A 813 -0.90 2.27 3.52
CA GLY A 813 -1.52 2.79 4.75
C GLY A 813 -1.11 2.04 6.03
N PHE A 814 -1.11 2.75 7.13
CA PHE A 814 -0.81 2.20 8.45
C PHE A 814 -1.82 1.11 8.84
N GLY A 815 -1.39 -0.08 9.14
CA GLY A 815 -2.19 -1.10 9.83
C GLY A 815 -2.17 -2.50 9.21
N ALA A 816 -2.59 -2.70 7.96
CA ALA A 816 -2.67 -4.05 7.37
C ALA A 816 -1.37 -4.47 6.65
N ALA A 817 -0.63 -3.53 6.12
CA ALA A 817 0.57 -3.78 5.30
C ALA A 817 1.81 -4.08 6.12
N PHE A 818 1.95 -3.48 7.28
CA PHE A 818 3.11 -3.63 8.16
C PHE A 818 3.27 -5.01 8.80
N THR A 819 2.23 -5.83 8.75
CA THR A 819 2.26 -7.17 9.34
C THR A 819 2.65 -8.27 8.37
N GLN A 820 2.69 -8.00 7.04
CA GLN A 820 2.97 -9.02 6.04
C GLN A 820 4.35 -8.83 5.37
N LEU A 821 5.29 -9.74 5.66
CA LEU A 821 6.60 -9.78 5.01
C LEU A 821 6.52 -10.51 3.67
N ASN A 822 6.90 -9.83 2.58
CA ASN A 822 6.87 -10.38 1.22
C ASN A 822 8.00 -11.38 0.98
N THR A 823 9.19 -11.13 1.54
CA THR A 823 10.33 -12.05 1.46
C THR A 823 10.07 -13.38 2.15
N CYS A 824 9.17 -13.40 3.12
CA CYS A 824 8.75 -14.63 3.80
C CYS A 824 7.67 -15.41 3.05
N LYS A 825 7.00 -14.86 2.02
CA LYS A 825 6.03 -15.60 1.22
C LYS A 825 6.70 -16.80 0.55
N ARG A 826 6.00 -17.92 0.52
CA ARG A 826 6.44 -19.14 -0.18
C ARG A 826 5.41 -19.51 -1.22
N PRO A 827 5.84 -20.06 -2.37
CA PRO A 827 4.93 -20.65 -3.33
C PRO A 827 4.12 -21.78 -2.70
N ALA A 828 2.90 -21.97 -3.19
CA ALA A 828 2.08 -23.10 -2.80
C ALA A 828 2.80 -24.38 -3.18
N GLN A 829 2.94 -25.30 -2.23
CA GLN A 829 3.54 -26.60 -2.50
C GLN A 829 2.51 -27.55 -3.08
N ASP A 830 2.93 -28.36 -4.03
CA ASP A 830 2.11 -29.44 -4.57
C ASP A 830 1.92 -30.54 -3.51
N PRO A 831 0.69 -30.82 -3.06
CA PRO A 831 0.44 -31.89 -2.09
C PRO A 831 0.65 -33.29 -2.66
N TRP A 832 0.76 -33.41 -3.99
CA TRP A 832 0.85 -34.65 -4.72
C TRP A 832 2.00 -34.62 -5.74
N PRO A 833 3.25 -34.45 -5.31
CA PRO A 833 4.39 -34.34 -6.23
C PRO A 833 4.65 -35.60 -7.06
N GLU A 834 4.19 -36.76 -6.58
CA GLU A 834 4.30 -38.04 -7.31
C GLU A 834 3.38 -38.13 -8.52
N VAL A 835 2.32 -37.30 -8.57
CA VAL A 835 1.38 -37.27 -9.71
C VAL A 835 1.78 -36.14 -10.63
N GLN A 836 2.68 -36.36 -11.58
CA GLN A 836 3.13 -35.33 -12.53
C GLN A 836 2.16 -35.15 -13.69
N ASP A 837 1.75 -36.24 -14.32
CA ASP A 837 0.71 -36.25 -15.35
C ASP A 837 -0.61 -36.73 -14.76
N VAL A 838 -1.45 -35.76 -14.45
CA VAL A 838 -2.74 -35.99 -13.78
C VAL A 838 -3.67 -36.87 -14.63
N LYS A 839 -3.75 -36.62 -15.95
CA LYS A 839 -4.65 -37.33 -16.85
C LYS A 839 -4.25 -38.78 -16.99
N ARG A 840 -2.97 -39.02 -17.19
CA ARG A 840 -2.41 -40.39 -17.26
C ARG A 840 -2.58 -41.11 -15.93
N TRP A 841 -2.36 -40.46 -14.82
CA TRP A 841 -2.56 -41.03 -13.49
C TRP A 841 -4.02 -41.47 -13.26
N VAL A 842 -5.01 -40.66 -13.70
CA VAL A 842 -6.44 -41.04 -13.66
C VAL A 842 -6.71 -42.32 -14.44
N GLY A 843 -6.20 -42.41 -15.67
CA GLY A 843 -6.36 -43.58 -16.50
C GLY A 843 -5.79 -44.86 -15.86
N ILE A 844 -4.55 -44.79 -15.34
CA ILE A 844 -3.90 -45.90 -14.66
C ILE A 844 -4.72 -46.34 -13.43
N THR A 845 -5.10 -45.38 -12.56
CA THR A 845 -5.82 -45.66 -11.32
C THR A 845 -7.18 -46.32 -11.57
N LEU A 846 -7.93 -45.85 -12.57
CA LEU A 846 -9.22 -46.43 -12.93
C LEU A 846 -9.07 -47.84 -13.54
N ASN A 847 -8.04 -48.09 -14.38
CA ASN A 847 -7.76 -49.41 -14.93
C ASN A 847 -7.34 -50.42 -13.84
N GLU A 848 -6.49 -49.99 -12.89
CA GLU A 848 -6.13 -50.83 -11.74
C GLU A 848 -7.34 -51.20 -10.88
N ALA A 849 -8.21 -50.19 -10.62
CA ALA A 849 -9.46 -50.43 -9.89
C ALA A 849 -10.41 -51.36 -10.65
N ASP A 850 -10.49 -51.25 -11.98
CA ASP A 850 -11.28 -52.14 -12.82
C ASP A 850 -10.77 -53.58 -12.76
N ALA A 851 -9.48 -53.79 -12.88
CA ALA A 851 -8.83 -55.06 -12.71
C ALA A 851 -9.04 -55.68 -11.32
N LYS A 852 -8.84 -54.87 -10.27
CA LYS A 852 -9.00 -55.29 -8.88
C LYS A 852 -10.45 -55.69 -8.54
N HIS A 853 -11.43 -55.05 -9.14
CA HIS A 853 -12.85 -55.25 -8.85
C HIS A 853 -13.63 -55.94 -9.99
N SER A 854 -12.96 -56.83 -10.73
CA SER A 854 -13.56 -57.73 -11.74
C SER A 854 -14.41 -57.02 -12.79
N GLY A 855 -13.89 -55.92 -13.39
CA GLY A 855 -14.56 -55.21 -14.46
C GLY A 855 -15.67 -54.25 -13.99
N ARG A 856 -15.66 -53.85 -12.73
CA ARG A 856 -16.69 -52.97 -12.16
C ARG A 856 -16.74 -51.60 -12.82
N ILE A 857 -15.59 -50.99 -13.07
CA ILE A 857 -15.50 -49.67 -13.70
C ILE A 857 -16.03 -49.77 -15.14
N ALA A 858 -15.57 -50.73 -15.92
CA ALA A 858 -16.04 -50.93 -17.28
C ALA A 858 -17.55 -51.16 -17.34
N ARG A 859 -18.13 -51.92 -16.41
CA ARG A 859 -19.57 -52.13 -16.29
C ARG A 859 -20.30 -50.81 -15.99
N PHE A 860 -19.86 -50.04 -15.02
CA PHE A 860 -20.49 -48.76 -14.65
C PHE A 860 -20.38 -47.72 -15.78
N VAL A 861 -19.28 -47.69 -16.50
CA VAL A 861 -19.10 -46.89 -17.72
C VAL A 861 -20.15 -47.27 -18.79
N GLY A 862 -20.35 -48.59 -19.00
CA GLY A 862 -21.34 -49.08 -19.96
C GLY A 862 -22.80 -48.81 -19.57
N GLU A 863 -23.14 -48.95 -18.30
CA GLU A 863 -24.52 -48.87 -17.80
C GLU A 863 -24.99 -47.46 -17.45
N LYS A 864 -24.08 -46.55 -17.02
CA LYS A 864 -24.44 -45.33 -16.32
C LYS A 864 -24.05 -44.02 -17.03
N LEU A 865 -23.14 -44.06 -18.00
CA LEU A 865 -22.67 -42.90 -18.73
C LEU A 865 -23.31 -42.78 -20.12
N GLY A 866 -23.54 -41.53 -20.55
CA GLY A 866 -23.90 -41.22 -21.93
C GLY A 866 -22.78 -41.51 -22.91
N GLU A 867 -23.09 -41.55 -24.22
CA GLU A 867 -22.14 -41.90 -25.27
C GLU A 867 -20.89 -41.01 -25.28
N GLN A 868 -21.06 -39.69 -25.15
CA GLN A 868 -19.96 -38.75 -25.14
C GLN A 868 -19.07 -38.91 -23.90
N GLU A 869 -19.65 -39.05 -22.72
CA GLU A 869 -18.94 -39.23 -21.44
C GLU A 869 -18.17 -40.55 -21.43
N ARG A 870 -18.77 -41.58 -21.98
CA ARG A 870 -18.16 -42.91 -22.14
C ARG A 870 -16.93 -42.87 -23.03
N ALA A 871 -17.04 -42.21 -24.20
CA ALA A 871 -15.92 -42.00 -25.10
C ALA A 871 -14.79 -41.18 -24.46
N ALA A 872 -15.15 -40.10 -23.73
CA ALA A 872 -14.19 -39.27 -23.04
C ALA A 872 -13.43 -40.03 -21.94
N LEU A 873 -14.14 -40.82 -21.10
CA LEU A 873 -13.49 -41.59 -20.04
C LEU A 873 -12.64 -42.71 -20.59
N GLN A 874 -13.10 -43.39 -21.64
CA GLN A 874 -12.33 -44.45 -22.33
C GLN A 874 -11.05 -43.88 -22.94
N ALA A 875 -11.09 -42.67 -23.51
CA ALA A 875 -9.90 -42.00 -24.03
C ALA A 875 -8.88 -41.67 -22.90
N VAL A 876 -9.35 -41.32 -21.71
CA VAL A 876 -8.49 -41.11 -20.53
C VAL A 876 -7.89 -42.43 -20.03
N MET A 877 -8.64 -43.50 -20.05
CA MET A 877 -8.17 -44.83 -19.62
C MET A 877 -7.24 -45.50 -20.64
N ALA A 878 -7.30 -45.10 -21.90
CA ALA A 878 -6.45 -45.66 -22.96
C ALA A 878 -5.09 -44.99 -23.09
N GLY A 879 -4.92 -43.76 -22.58
CA GLY A 879 -3.69 -43.04 -22.76
C GLY A 879 -3.07 -42.39 -21.66
#